data_7cbf953e056b323809e219dfd59c0c63
#
_entry.id   7cbf953e056b323809e219dfd59c0c63
#
_cell.length_a   1.000
_cell.length_b   1.000
_cell.length_c   1.000
_cell.angle_alpha   90.00
_cell.angle_beta   90.00
_cell.angle_gamma   90.00
#
_symmetry.space_group_name_H-M   'P 1'
#
loop_
_entity.id
_entity.type
_entity.pdbx_description
1 polymer ?
#
loop_
_entity_poly.entity_id
_entity_poly.type
_entity_poly.pdbx_seq_one_letter_code
_entity_poly.pdbx_strand_id
1 'polypeptide(L)'
;MDFRNFHVCRYVPGMLRITVSISFLLNAIAFTLSAQDTISYVRDIRPMLAQKCFRCHNTGNPKGGVNLDNYKEEGRVIKDGQLWLKVLDQIKSRDMPPKSEPRLTDSEYNHLVNGINSVLQTSLRNKIPGRVVIRRLGHSEYQYTVLDLVGINFNAKSYFPSDGSGGGGFDNQGRSLFFTPLKLERYYDAANMIVDSLVRNDELWKGVVPITYKQVWWQKFVNWVKSIFFDEFTEVNAPELAAQKVIIPFATKAYRRFLKDDEKAKLMDLFQSVYERSDTLDNPARFNRGIAQVFKAVLVSPNFLYRVEEEPEREGPYPVSNFELATRLSYFLWSSMPDQELFDLAYLGKLQDTLVLEAQVRRMLADPKAKRFADSFSSQWLGITKLMDDQPVLDPEKYPEFDRGIREALYRETVEYFYYVLTESKNLLELINGNYTFLSEDLARYYGIPDVTGKAFKKVQLKDSVRGGILGMGSVLATTSVATRTSPVLRGKWVMEQILGTSPPPPPPVVAELTEDAAIHDELGLRKILELHRSKPDCQSCHEKMDPLGLGLENFDATGKWRSTYGRVPIDASGVTADGQKFEGPVGLKKILIRERERIARNLSSKMLSYALGRSLLFTDEPALRHLDDCLLRNNFNPELFIIELVKSYPFTMKINDFETKV
;
A
#
# COMPACT_ATOMS: atom_id res chain seq x y z
N MET A 1 -65.53 -31.43 -6.38
CA MET A 1 -65.64 -32.36 -7.51
C MET A 1 -64.27 -32.83 -7.85
N ASP A 2 -63.81 -33.97 -7.75
CA ASP A 2 -64.05 -35.34 -7.38
C ASP A 2 -62.70 -36.03 -7.30
N PHE A 3 -62.44 -36.58 -6.30
CA PHE A 3 -62.23 -37.91 -5.74
C PHE A 3 -61.51 -38.99 -6.62
N ARG A 4 -60.52 -39.58 -5.99
CA ARG A 4 -60.08 -41.00 -5.99
C ARG A 4 -59.09 -41.46 -7.10
N ASN A 5 -57.93 -41.99 -6.67
CA ASN A 5 -57.75 -43.43 -6.50
C ASN A 5 -56.49 -43.81 -5.74
N PHE A 6 -56.67 -44.59 -4.71
CA PHE A 6 -55.65 -45.36 -3.97
C PHE A 6 -55.22 -46.57 -4.79
N HIS A 7 -53.92 -46.83 -4.84
CA HIS A 7 -53.35 -48.15 -5.13
C HIS A 7 -52.38 -48.59 -4.03
N VAL A 8 -52.88 -49.61 -3.32
CA VAL A 8 -52.12 -50.40 -2.35
C VAL A 8 -51.13 -51.30 -3.11
N CYS A 9 -49.86 -51.25 -2.79
CA CYS A 9 -48.87 -52.19 -3.26
C CYS A 9 -48.42 -53.11 -2.11
N ARG A 10 -48.63 -54.40 -2.29
CA ARG A 10 -48.39 -55.49 -1.34
C ARG A 10 -46.91 -55.65 -1.03
N TYR A 11 -46.60 -55.84 0.23
CA TYR A 11 -45.32 -56.27 0.79
C TYR A 11 -44.96 -57.69 0.32
N VAL A 12 -43.71 -57.85 -0.18
CA VAL A 12 -43.05 -59.13 -0.37
C VAL A 12 -41.83 -59.20 0.55
N PRO A 13 -41.80 -60.11 1.55
CA PRO A 13 -40.69 -60.25 2.46
C PRO A 13 -39.66 -61.23 1.87
N GLY A 14 -38.54 -60.73 1.38
CA GLY A 14 -37.45 -61.58 0.88
C GLY A 14 -36.16 -60.94 0.48
N MET A 15 -36.07 -59.60 0.36
CA MET A 15 -34.87 -58.90 -0.18
C MET A 15 -34.09 -58.02 0.81
N LEU A 16 -34.34 -58.15 2.13
CA LEU A 16 -33.74 -57.24 3.13
C LEU A 16 -32.47 -57.81 3.83
N ARG A 17 -31.89 -58.89 3.41
CA ARG A 17 -30.67 -59.45 4.06
C ARG A 17 -29.40 -59.37 3.28
N ILE A 18 -29.41 -58.99 1.98
CA ILE A 18 -28.20 -58.94 1.15
C ILE A 18 -27.70 -57.49 1.02
N THR A 19 -28.56 -56.46 1.14
CA THR A 19 -28.18 -55.05 1.00
C THR A 19 -27.44 -54.46 2.23
N VAL A 20 -27.64 -55.00 3.42
CA VAL A 20 -26.97 -54.50 4.65
C VAL A 20 -25.51 -54.95 4.73
N SER A 21 -25.18 -56.12 4.19
CA SER A 21 -23.82 -56.66 4.22
C SER A 21 -22.89 -56.01 3.20
N ILE A 22 -23.41 -55.51 2.07
CA ILE A 22 -22.59 -54.82 1.05
C ILE A 22 -22.33 -53.36 1.46
N SER A 23 -23.27 -52.70 2.14
CA SER A 23 -23.06 -51.35 2.68
C SER A 23 -22.02 -51.29 3.80
N PHE A 24 -21.90 -52.33 4.63
CA PHE A 24 -20.87 -52.42 5.67
C PHE A 24 -19.47 -52.71 5.12
N LEU A 25 -19.36 -53.50 4.04
CA LEU A 25 -18.08 -53.76 3.37
C LEU A 25 -17.60 -52.53 2.57
N LEU A 26 -18.47 -51.76 1.92
CA LEU A 26 -18.11 -50.52 1.22
C LEU A 26 -17.73 -49.39 2.18
N ASN A 27 -18.32 -49.30 3.36
CA ASN A 27 -17.90 -48.33 4.40
C ASN A 27 -16.59 -48.77 5.08
N ALA A 28 -16.28 -50.07 5.22
CA ALA A 28 -15.01 -50.51 5.77
C ALA A 28 -13.85 -50.31 4.78
N ILE A 29 -14.08 -50.35 3.47
CA ILE A 29 -13.09 -50.06 2.43
C ILE A 29 -12.89 -48.55 2.26
N ALA A 30 -13.92 -47.68 2.51
CA ALA A 30 -13.78 -46.25 2.47
C ALA A 30 -13.01 -45.68 3.67
N PHE A 31 -12.89 -46.42 4.78
CA PHE A 31 -12.13 -45.95 5.99
C PHE A 31 -10.63 -46.35 5.94
N THR A 32 -10.19 -47.14 4.96
CA THR A 32 -8.76 -47.51 4.82
C THR A 32 -8.02 -46.72 3.74
N LEU A 33 -8.69 -45.73 3.10
CA LEU A 33 -8.09 -44.86 2.10
C LEU A 33 -8.15 -43.42 2.57
N SER A 34 -7.34 -43.06 3.55
CA SER A 34 -6.71 -41.75 3.69
C SER A 34 -5.96 -41.60 5.03
N ALA A 35 -5.03 -42.47 5.32
CA ALA A 35 -3.85 -42.00 6.01
C ALA A 35 -2.93 -41.40 4.94
N GLN A 36 -3.22 -40.23 4.45
CA GLN A 36 -2.16 -39.40 3.88
C GLN A 36 -1.12 -39.28 4.98
N ASP A 37 0.05 -39.88 4.79
CA ASP A 37 1.22 -39.66 5.66
C ASP A 37 1.44 -38.15 5.75
N THR A 38 0.96 -37.55 6.81
CA THR A 38 1.18 -36.13 7.08
C THR A 38 2.67 -35.94 7.27
N ILE A 39 3.30 -35.24 6.35
CA ILE A 39 4.72 -34.91 6.42
C ILE A 39 4.94 -34.19 7.75
N SER A 40 5.79 -34.76 8.62
CA SER A 40 6.16 -34.19 9.91
C SER A 40 7.44 -33.37 9.77
N TYR A 41 7.42 -32.15 10.26
CA TYR A 41 8.63 -31.32 10.28
C TYR A 41 9.79 -32.01 10.99
N VAL A 42 9.54 -32.57 12.17
CA VAL A 42 10.58 -33.13 13.03
C VAL A 42 11.14 -34.43 12.45
N ARG A 43 10.27 -35.29 11.90
CA ARG A 43 10.66 -36.61 11.39
C ARG A 43 11.23 -36.52 9.97
N ASP A 44 10.62 -35.71 9.10
CA ASP A 44 10.86 -35.80 7.65
C ASP A 44 11.68 -34.61 7.13
N ILE A 45 11.53 -33.42 7.66
CA ILE A 45 12.16 -32.20 7.12
C ILE A 45 13.42 -31.80 7.89
N ARG A 46 13.35 -31.75 9.23
CA ARG A 46 14.46 -31.31 10.07
C ARG A 46 15.77 -32.11 9.88
N PRO A 47 15.76 -33.50 9.73
CA PRO A 47 16.97 -34.23 9.49
C PRO A 47 17.69 -33.82 8.18
N MET A 48 16.93 -33.52 7.14
CA MET A 48 17.49 -33.07 5.85
C MET A 48 18.07 -31.66 5.97
N LEU A 49 17.41 -30.75 6.69
CA LEU A 49 17.95 -29.43 6.99
C LEU A 49 19.25 -29.54 7.82
N ALA A 50 19.31 -30.46 8.77
CA ALA A 50 20.53 -30.71 9.56
C ALA A 50 21.70 -31.15 8.68
N GLN A 51 21.44 -31.99 7.70
CA GLN A 51 22.46 -32.48 6.80
C GLN A 51 22.95 -31.41 5.78
N LYS A 52 22.03 -30.61 5.26
CA LYS A 52 22.31 -29.71 4.12
C LYS A 52 22.48 -28.24 4.50
N CYS A 53 21.91 -27.78 5.62
CA CYS A 53 21.78 -26.35 5.93
C CYS A 53 22.44 -25.94 7.26
N PHE A 54 22.40 -26.80 8.31
CA PHE A 54 22.86 -26.40 9.65
C PHE A 54 24.37 -26.13 9.74
N ARG A 55 25.21 -26.59 8.79
CA ARG A 55 26.62 -26.23 8.77
C ARG A 55 26.83 -24.72 8.71
N CYS A 56 25.95 -24.00 7.99
CA CYS A 56 26.01 -22.53 7.80
C CYS A 56 24.92 -21.78 8.56
N HIS A 57 23.85 -22.45 8.97
CA HIS A 57 22.66 -21.81 9.58
C HIS A 57 22.38 -22.42 10.97
N ASN A 58 23.35 -22.30 11.88
CA ASN A 58 23.27 -22.78 13.26
C ASN A 58 23.61 -21.67 14.27
N THR A 59 23.45 -21.96 15.56
CA THR A 59 23.69 -21.01 16.64
C THR A 59 25.11 -20.44 16.64
N GLY A 60 26.14 -21.21 16.25
CA GLY A 60 27.52 -20.77 16.19
C GLY A 60 27.92 -20.05 14.89
N ASN A 61 27.13 -20.25 13.81
CA ASN A 61 27.38 -19.67 12.49
C ASN A 61 26.07 -19.33 11.78
N PRO A 62 25.36 -18.27 12.19
CA PRO A 62 24.09 -17.88 11.58
C PRO A 62 24.33 -17.05 10.32
N LYS A 63 24.83 -17.65 9.23
CA LYS A 63 25.06 -16.92 7.98
C LYS A 63 23.78 -16.24 7.49
N GLY A 64 23.92 -14.99 7.07
CA GLY A 64 22.76 -14.16 6.71
C GLY A 64 21.80 -13.87 7.86
N GLY A 65 22.22 -14.03 9.12
CA GLY A 65 21.37 -13.85 10.30
C GLY A 65 20.33 -14.95 10.52
N VAL A 66 20.41 -16.06 9.75
CA VAL A 66 19.44 -17.14 9.79
C VAL A 66 19.99 -18.32 10.59
N ASN A 67 19.28 -18.72 11.63
CA ASN A 67 19.60 -19.85 12.49
C ASN A 67 18.48 -20.88 12.43
N LEU A 68 18.66 -21.95 11.65
CA LEU A 68 17.67 -22.99 11.43
C LEU A 68 17.71 -24.12 12.45
N ASP A 69 18.80 -24.32 13.19
CA ASP A 69 18.91 -25.40 14.20
C ASP A 69 18.06 -25.14 15.43
N ASN A 70 17.67 -23.89 15.69
CA ASN A 70 16.77 -23.48 16.75
C ASN A 70 15.31 -23.98 16.56
N TYR A 71 14.95 -24.38 15.35
CA TYR A 71 13.61 -24.87 15.05
C TYR A 71 13.55 -26.39 15.33
N LYS A 72 13.32 -26.73 16.60
CA LYS A 72 13.25 -28.13 17.05
C LYS A 72 11.85 -28.73 16.90
N GLU A 73 10.82 -27.87 16.86
CA GLU A 73 9.41 -28.25 16.85
C GLU A 73 8.66 -27.51 15.75
N GLU A 74 7.61 -28.13 15.22
CA GLU A 74 6.76 -27.58 14.17
C GLU A 74 6.10 -26.26 14.57
N GLY A 75 5.68 -26.13 15.82
CA GLY A 75 5.07 -24.91 16.35
C GLY A 75 5.96 -23.66 16.23
N ARG A 76 7.29 -23.81 16.36
CA ARG A 76 8.22 -22.70 16.11
C ARG A 76 8.34 -22.31 14.65
N VAL A 77 8.31 -23.31 13.74
CA VAL A 77 8.28 -23.06 12.28
C VAL A 77 7.06 -22.25 11.91
N ILE A 78 5.91 -22.61 12.45
CA ILE A 78 4.64 -21.91 12.22
C ILE A 78 4.68 -20.50 12.76
N LYS A 79 5.19 -20.30 13.98
CA LYS A 79 5.31 -18.98 14.60
C LYS A 79 6.17 -18.01 13.78
N ASP A 80 7.26 -18.51 13.20
CA ASP A 80 8.18 -17.75 12.37
C ASP A 80 7.95 -17.98 10.87
N GLY A 81 6.71 -18.20 10.46
CA GLY A 81 6.33 -18.54 9.07
C GLY A 81 6.88 -17.57 8.02
N GLN A 82 7.07 -16.29 8.32
CA GLN A 82 7.72 -15.32 7.42
C GLN A 82 9.19 -15.68 7.11
N LEU A 83 9.95 -16.14 8.08
CA LEU A 83 11.30 -16.62 7.85
C LEU A 83 11.28 -17.87 6.96
N TRP A 84 10.35 -18.79 7.23
CA TRP A 84 10.24 -20.04 6.49
C TRP A 84 9.74 -19.85 5.06
N LEU A 85 8.93 -18.83 4.77
CA LEU A 85 8.64 -18.42 3.38
C LEU A 85 9.92 -17.97 2.67
N LYS A 86 10.76 -17.16 3.31
CA LYS A 86 12.05 -16.74 2.73
C LYS A 86 12.99 -17.93 2.50
N VAL A 87 13.06 -18.88 3.46
CA VAL A 87 13.82 -20.12 3.30
C VAL A 87 13.32 -20.91 2.08
N LEU A 88 12.00 -21.02 1.96
CA LEU A 88 11.37 -21.70 0.83
C LEU A 88 11.69 -21.02 -0.51
N ASP A 89 11.65 -19.68 -0.56
CA ASP A 89 11.97 -18.92 -1.76
C ASP A 89 13.45 -19.11 -2.17
N GLN A 90 14.37 -19.12 -1.20
CA GLN A 90 15.80 -19.37 -1.47
C GLN A 90 16.08 -20.80 -1.96
N ILE A 91 15.30 -21.76 -1.49
CA ILE A 91 15.37 -23.15 -2.00
C ILE A 91 14.79 -23.21 -3.42
N LYS A 92 13.60 -22.61 -3.65
CA LYS A 92 12.92 -22.60 -4.95
C LYS A 92 13.72 -21.88 -6.04
N SER A 93 14.37 -20.77 -5.71
CA SER A 93 15.25 -20.05 -6.63
C SER A 93 16.59 -20.78 -6.86
N ARG A 94 16.81 -21.89 -6.18
CA ARG A 94 18.08 -22.63 -6.17
C ARG A 94 19.30 -21.79 -5.73
N ASP A 95 19.07 -20.75 -4.94
CA ASP A 95 20.11 -19.94 -4.33
C ASP A 95 20.76 -20.64 -3.13
N MET A 96 19.98 -21.49 -2.47
CA MET A 96 20.46 -22.34 -1.37
C MET A 96 20.30 -23.83 -1.70
N PRO A 97 21.32 -24.62 -1.41
CA PRO A 97 22.70 -24.29 -0.98
C PRO A 97 23.45 -23.49 -2.05
N PRO A 98 24.43 -22.63 -1.65
CA PRO A 98 25.21 -21.82 -2.60
C PRO A 98 26.03 -22.69 -3.56
N LYS A 99 26.51 -22.10 -4.68
CA LYS A 99 27.26 -22.84 -5.73
C LYS A 99 28.52 -23.55 -5.23
N SER A 100 29.11 -23.06 -4.13
CA SER A 100 30.29 -23.65 -3.47
C SER A 100 29.98 -24.90 -2.64
N GLU A 101 28.70 -25.24 -2.44
CA GLU A 101 28.26 -26.37 -1.64
C GLU A 101 27.52 -27.41 -2.49
N PRO A 102 27.47 -28.69 -2.04
CA PRO A 102 26.74 -29.74 -2.74
C PRO A 102 25.28 -29.35 -2.92
N ARG A 103 24.83 -29.38 -4.18
CA ARG A 103 23.45 -29.07 -4.55
C ARG A 103 22.46 -30.10 -4.04
N LEU A 104 21.22 -29.71 -3.84
CA LEU A 104 20.13 -30.64 -3.63
C LEU A 104 19.84 -31.44 -4.90
N THR A 105 19.66 -32.74 -4.77
CA THR A 105 19.06 -33.56 -5.83
C THR A 105 17.59 -33.13 -6.03
N ASP A 106 17.00 -33.48 -7.17
CA ASP A 106 15.60 -33.14 -7.43
C ASP A 106 14.64 -33.81 -6.42
N SER A 107 14.97 -34.99 -5.92
CA SER A 107 14.21 -35.65 -4.85
C SER A 107 14.30 -34.88 -3.54
N GLU A 108 15.50 -34.50 -3.10
CA GLU A 108 15.72 -33.71 -1.88
C GLU A 108 15.05 -32.31 -1.99
N TYR A 109 15.16 -31.68 -3.15
CA TYR A 109 14.50 -30.40 -3.44
C TYR A 109 12.98 -30.49 -3.28
N ASN A 110 12.37 -31.47 -3.99
CA ASN A 110 10.92 -31.67 -3.93
C ASN A 110 10.44 -32.01 -2.51
N HIS A 111 11.20 -32.84 -1.79
CA HIS A 111 10.88 -33.24 -0.43
C HIS A 111 10.91 -32.03 0.53
N LEU A 112 11.95 -31.18 0.47
CA LEU A 112 12.04 -29.96 1.30
C LEU A 112 10.94 -28.94 0.93
N VAL A 113 10.75 -28.67 -0.37
CA VAL A 113 9.76 -27.70 -0.83
C VAL A 113 8.34 -28.14 -0.43
N ASN A 114 7.98 -29.39 -0.71
CA ASN A 114 6.64 -29.91 -0.39
C ASN A 114 6.43 -30.04 1.12
N GLY A 115 7.46 -30.49 1.85
CA GLY A 115 7.38 -30.67 3.29
C GLY A 115 7.22 -29.33 4.04
N ILE A 116 8.07 -28.34 3.75
CA ILE A 116 7.96 -27.01 4.34
C ILE A 116 6.60 -26.39 3.98
N ASN A 117 6.18 -26.49 2.71
CA ASN A 117 4.85 -26.01 2.29
C ASN A 117 3.73 -26.69 3.07
N SER A 118 3.77 -28.00 3.28
CA SER A 118 2.75 -28.75 4.02
C SER A 118 2.63 -28.25 5.46
N VAL A 119 3.75 -28.09 6.14
CA VAL A 119 3.80 -27.53 7.52
C VAL A 119 3.19 -26.14 7.57
N LEU A 120 3.60 -25.27 6.66
CA LEU A 120 3.08 -23.90 6.59
C LEU A 120 1.59 -23.87 6.22
N GLN A 121 1.13 -24.71 5.30
CA GLN A 121 -0.29 -24.78 4.90
C GLN A 121 -1.20 -25.26 6.05
N THR A 122 -0.73 -26.17 6.89
CA THR A 122 -1.50 -26.64 8.04
C THR A 122 -1.86 -25.49 8.98
N SER A 123 -0.92 -24.57 9.21
CA SER A 123 -1.17 -23.39 10.05
C SER A 123 -2.10 -22.37 9.39
N LEU A 124 -2.09 -22.27 8.06
CA LEU A 124 -2.94 -21.31 7.31
C LEU A 124 -4.40 -21.77 7.18
N ARG A 125 -4.73 -23.03 7.55
CA ARG A 125 -6.13 -23.49 7.61
C ARG A 125 -6.96 -22.70 8.62
N ASN A 126 -6.36 -22.28 9.72
CA ASN A 126 -6.98 -21.35 10.65
C ASN A 126 -6.81 -19.94 10.11
N LYS A 127 -7.84 -19.42 9.44
CA LYS A 127 -7.85 -18.06 8.90
C LYS A 127 -7.76 -17.06 10.05
N ILE A 128 -6.57 -16.54 10.32
CA ILE A 128 -6.32 -15.49 11.32
C ILE A 128 -6.04 -14.20 10.55
N PRO A 129 -6.93 -13.18 10.60
CA PRO A 129 -6.63 -11.88 10.02
C PRO A 129 -5.50 -11.25 10.84
N GLY A 130 -4.63 -10.53 10.19
CA GLY A 130 -3.64 -9.76 10.93
C GLY A 130 -4.31 -8.68 11.78
N ARG A 131 -3.66 -8.32 12.90
CA ARG A 131 -4.09 -7.17 13.71
C ARG A 131 -3.93 -5.88 12.92
N VAL A 132 -4.93 -5.03 12.94
CA VAL A 132 -4.79 -3.65 12.48
C VAL A 132 -4.34 -2.78 13.65
N VAL A 133 -3.16 -2.21 13.54
CA VAL A 133 -2.63 -1.28 14.54
C VAL A 133 -3.33 0.06 14.40
N ILE A 134 -3.77 0.64 15.53
CA ILE A 134 -4.20 2.05 15.56
C ILE A 134 -3.10 2.90 14.92
N ARG A 135 -3.45 3.68 13.90
CA ARG A 135 -2.49 4.50 13.19
C ARG A 135 -2.94 5.95 13.06
N ARG A 136 -2.00 6.86 13.21
CA ARG A 136 -2.20 8.27 12.93
C ARG A 136 -2.33 8.47 11.41
N LEU A 137 -3.02 9.54 11.01
CA LEU A 137 -3.01 9.97 9.61
C LEU A 137 -1.57 10.32 9.18
N GLY A 138 -1.13 9.80 8.05
CA GLY A 138 0.09 10.23 7.38
C GLY A 138 -0.06 11.63 6.81
N HIS A 139 1.04 12.24 6.32
CA HIS A 139 0.99 13.63 5.83
C HIS A 139 -0.02 13.82 4.68
N SER A 140 -0.02 12.94 3.70
CA SER A 140 -0.98 12.99 2.58
C SER A 140 -2.41 12.74 3.04
N GLU A 141 -2.62 11.76 3.95
CA GLU A 141 -3.93 11.47 4.51
C GLU A 141 -4.49 12.67 5.31
N TYR A 142 -3.65 13.35 6.11
CA TYR A 142 -4.03 14.55 6.84
C TYR A 142 -4.40 15.69 5.88
N GLN A 143 -3.52 15.98 4.91
CA GLN A 143 -3.72 17.05 3.92
C GLN A 143 -5.04 16.89 3.17
N TYR A 144 -5.29 15.69 2.61
CA TYR A 144 -6.49 15.44 1.82
C TYR A 144 -7.75 15.36 2.69
N THR A 145 -7.64 14.88 3.93
CA THR A 145 -8.78 14.89 4.86
C THR A 145 -9.18 16.31 5.21
N VAL A 146 -8.21 17.20 5.49
CA VAL A 146 -8.49 18.64 5.75
C VAL A 146 -9.08 19.31 4.51
N LEU A 147 -8.52 19.03 3.32
CA LEU A 147 -9.05 19.58 2.06
C LEU A 147 -10.52 19.19 1.83
N ASP A 148 -10.84 17.91 2.03
CA ASP A 148 -12.20 17.41 1.80
C ASP A 148 -13.18 17.82 2.92
N LEU A 149 -12.69 18.07 4.14
CA LEU A 149 -13.51 18.47 5.29
C LEU A 149 -13.85 19.95 5.29
N VAL A 150 -12.87 20.81 4.97
CA VAL A 150 -12.98 22.27 5.11
C VAL A 150 -12.59 23.08 3.86
N GLY A 151 -12.16 22.44 2.79
CA GLY A 151 -11.75 23.10 1.55
C GLY A 151 -10.37 23.79 1.59
N ILE A 152 -9.61 23.65 2.68
CA ILE A 152 -8.29 24.26 2.84
C ILE A 152 -7.19 23.27 2.40
N ASN A 153 -6.40 23.67 1.40
CA ASN A 153 -5.24 22.90 0.98
C ASN A 153 -4.03 23.20 1.89
N PHE A 154 -3.92 22.45 2.99
CA PHE A 154 -2.82 22.59 3.95
C PHE A 154 -1.67 21.67 3.55
N ASN A 155 -0.49 22.24 3.28
CA ASN A 155 0.69 21.45 2.93
C ASN A 155 1.29 20.75 4.16
N ALA A 156 0.79 19.58 4.49
CA ALA A 156 1.19 18.83 5.67
C ALA A 156 2.63 18.34 5.58
N LYS A 157 3.12 17.96 4.38
CA LYS A 157 4.47 17.44 4.17
C LYS A 157 5.56 18.47 4.49
N SER A 158 5.34 19.75 4.15
CA SER A 158 6.30 20.81 4.46
C SER A 158 6.19 21.32 5.89
N TYR A 159 5.06 21.09 6.56
CA TYR A 159 4.79 21.65 7.89
C TYR A 159 5.13 20.71 9.04
N PHE A 160 4.82 19.41 8.90
CA PHE A 160 5.10 18.44 9.94
C PHE A 160 6.51 17.82 9.78
N PRO A 161 7.17 17.47 10.90
CA PRO A 161 8.38 16.66 10.85
C PRO A 161 8.15 15.36 10.10
N SER A 162 9.14 14.95 9.30
CA SER A 162 9.07 13.72 8.49
C SER A 162 8.66 12.50 9.33
N ASP A 163 7.81 11.67 8.74
CA ASP A 163 7.51 10.34 9.24
C ASP A 163 8.49 9.34 8.62
N GLY A 164 9.02 8.43 9.42
CA GLY A 164 9.85 7.35 8.89
C GLY A 164 9.05 6.43 7.98
N SER A 165 9.68 5.82 6.98
CA SER A 165 9.07 4.74 6.22
C SER A 165 8.96 3.47 7.07
N GLY A 166 7.80 2.82 7.07
CA GLY A 166 7.61 1.53 7.73
C GLY A 166 8.26 0.37 6.98
N GLY A 167 8.22 -0.83 7.55
CA GLY A 167 8.85 -2.03 7.00
C GLY A 167 8.42 -2.45 5.59
N GLY A 168 7.32 -1.91 5.05
CA GLY A 168 6.87 -2.07 3.66
C GLY A 168 7.34 -0.96 2.71
N GLY A 169 8.01 0.07 3.22
CA GLY A 169 8.45 1.23 2.43
C GLY A 169 7.41 2.34 2.28
N PHE A 170 6.26 2.23 2.97
CA PHE A 170 5.16 3.21 2.91
C PHE A 170 5.07 4.03 4.20
N ASP A 171 4.74 5.32 4.07
CA ASP A 171 4.57 6.28 5.17
C ASP A 171 3.26 6.12 5.94
N ASN A 172 2.33 5.31 5.42
CA ASN A 172 1.03 5.05 6.04
C ASN A 172 1.04 3.87 7.03
N GLN A 173 2.20 3.34 7.37
CA GLN A 173 2.32 2.17 8.27
C GLN A 173 2.27 2.58 9.74
N GLY A 174 1.33 1.99 10.51
CA GLY A 174 1.09 2.37 11.90
C GLY A 174 2.33 2.29 12.81
N ARG A 175 3.23 1.35 12.56
CA ARG A 175 4.46 1.19 13.35
C ARG A 175 5.50 2.30 13.16
N SER A 176 5.43 3.11 12.09
CA SER A 176 6.34 4.22 11.83
C SER A 176 5.74 5.59 12.20
N LEU A 177 4.44 5.64 12.47
CA LEU A 177 3.70 6.87 12.73
C LEU A 177 3.71 7.25 14.22
N PHE A 178 4.91 7.46 14.77
CA PHE A 178 5.07 7.85 16.17
C PHE A 178 4.53 9.25 16.45
N PHE A 179 4.03 9.44 17.67
CA PHE A 179 3.55 10.72 18.18
C PHE A 179 4.55 11.27 19.19
N THR A 180 5.11 12.43 18.92
CA THR A 180 6.05 13.13 19.79
C THR A 180 5.44 14.42 20.33
N PRO A 181 5.91 14.98 21.47
CA PRO A 181 5.43 16.28 21.98
C PRO A 181 5.49 17.38 20.92
N LEU A 182 6.58 17.46 20.16
CA LEU A 182 6.71 18.44 19.07
C LEU A 182 5.62 18.26 18.01
N LYS A 183 5.24 17.04 17.67
CA LYS A 183 4.14 16.79 16.71
C LYS A 183 2.80 17.24 17.28
N LEU A 184 2.58 17.08 18.59
CA LEU A 184 1.35 17.57 19.22
C LEU A 184 1.22 19.10 19.10
N GLU A 185 2.28 19.84 19.40
CA GLU A 185 2.33 21.29 19.24
C GLU A 185 2.05 21.69 17.78
N ARG A 186 2.69 21.00 16.82
CA ARG A 186 2.47 21.25 15.40
C ARG A 186 1.05 20.97 14.94
N TYR A 187 0.38 19.92 15.44
CA TYR A 187 -1.03 19.68 15.14
C TYR A 187 -1.96 20.77 15.72
N TYR A 188 -1.64 21.25 16.92
CA TYR A 188 -2.37 22.37 17.51
C TYR A 188 -2.23 23.65 16.68
N ASP A 189 -1.00 23.98 16.28
CA ASP A 189 -0.73 25.14 15.42
C ASP A 189 -1.40 24.98 14.04
N ALA A 190 -1.31 23.80 13.45
CA ALA A 190 -1.97 23.51 12.17
C ALA A 190 -3.50 23.68 12.26
N ALA A 191 -4.13 23.19 13.33
CA ALA A 191 -5.56 23.36 13.54
C ALA A 191 -5.95 24.85 13.66
N ASN A 192 -5.13 25.66 14.37
CA ASN A 192 -5.32 27.10 14.42
C ASN A 192 -5.21 27.74 13.03
N MET A 193 -4.14 27.45 12.30
CA MET A 193 -3.90 28.00 10.95
C MET A 193 -5.04 27.64 9.97
N ILE A 194 -5.49 26.37 10.00
CA ILE A 194 -6.55 25.85 9.12
C ILE A 194 -7.87 26.56 9.42
N VAL A 195 -8.29 26.58 10.70
CA VAL A 195 -9.57 27.18 11.09
C VAL A 195 -9.55 28.69 10.93
N ASP A 196 -8.45 29.36 11.27
CA ASP A 196 -8.32 30.81 11.07
C ASP A 196 -8.34 31.18 9.57
N SER A 197 -7.78 30.33 8.70
CA SER A 197 -7.88 30.50 7.24
C SER A 197 -9.31 30.26 6.73
N LEU A 198 -10.00 29.26 7.29
CA LEU A 198 -11.40 28.96 6.99
C LEU A 198 -12.31 30.15 7.38
N VAL A 199 -12.13 30.71 8.59
CA VAL A 199 -12.92 31.86 9.08
C VAL A 199 -12.71 33.12 8.23
N ARG A 200 -11.50 33.31 7.69
CA ARG A 200 -11.19 34.48 6.81
C ARG A 200 -11.76 34.31 5.40
N ASN A 201 -12.15 33.13 5.00
CA ASN A 201 -12.72 32.85 3.67
C ASN A 201 -14.23 32.67 3.80
N ASP A 202 -14.99 33.71 3.53
CA ASP A 202 -16.46 33.75 3.68
C ASP A 202 -17.18 32.66 2.90
N GLU A 203 -16.69 32.27 1.70
CA GLU A 203 -17.32 31.24 0.87
C GLU A 203 -17.11 29.83 1.48
N LEU A 204 -15.90 29.54 1.88
CA LEU A 204 -15.59 28.26 2.55
C LEU A 204 -16.29 28.18 3.91
N TRP A 205 -16.28 29.28 4.68
CA TRP A 205 -16.97 29.32 5.97
C TRP A 205 -18.45 29.03 5.83
N LYS A 206 -19.15 29.68 4.89
CA LYS A 206 -20.57 29.44 4.62
C LYS A 206 -20.84 28.03 4.11
N GLY A 207 -19.89 27.42 3.36
CA GLY A 207 -19.98 26.04 2.92
C GLY A 207 -19.95 25.03 4.06
N VAL A 208 -19.12 25.30 5.09
CA VAL A 208 -18.96 24.43 6.27
C VAL A 208 -19.96 24.80 7.38
N VAL A 209 -20.30 26.08 7.53
CA VAL A 209 -21.22 26.63 8.52
C VAL A 209 -22.41 27.31 7.80
N PRO A 210 -23.34 26.51 7.22
CA PRO A 210 -24.42 27.03 6.40
C PRO A 210 -25.49 27.79 7.22
N ILE A 211 -25.40 27.74 8.55
CA ILE A 211 -26.33 28.35 9.47
C ILE A 211 -25.69 29.62 10.05
N THR A 212 -26.22 30.80 9.68
CA THR A 212 -25.86 32.06 10.31
C THR A 212 -26.89 32.42 11.37
N TYR A 213 -26.46 32.46 12.62
CA TYR A 213 -27.28 32.99 13.71
C TYR A 213 -27.37 34.54 13.60
N LYS A 214 -28.40 35.03 12.89
CA LYS A 214 -28.74 36.44 12.87
C LYS A 214 -29.96 36.63 13.76
N GLN A 215 -29.76 37.13 14.97
CA GLN A 215 -30.87 37.68 15.75
C GLN A 215 -31.26 39.07 15.16
N VAL A 216 -32.21 39.10 14.25
CA VAL A 216 -32.88 40.37 13.87
C VAL A 216 -34.00 40.59 14.90
N TRP A 217 -33.97 41.74 15.60
CA TRP A 217 -34.95 42.06 16.63
C TRP A 217 -36.41 41.94 16.14
N TRP A 218 -36.64 42.20 14.86
CA TRP A 218 -37.93 42.00 14.18
C TRP A 218 -38.32 40.51 14.09
N GLN A 219 -37.41 39.64 13.90
CA GLN A 219 -37.67 38.17 13.91
C GLN A 219 -38.01 37.68 15.32
N LYS A 220 -37.48 38.29 16.39
CA LYS A 220 -37.94 38.00 17.75
C LYS A 220 -39.41 38.31 17.92
N PHE A 221 -39.87 39.43 17.38
CA PHE A 221 -41.29 39.81 17.44
C PHE A 221 -42.16 38.87 16.59
N VAL A 222 -41.75 38.57 15.36
CA VAL A 222 -42.49 37.67 14.47
C VAL A 222 -42.49 36.22 15.00
N ASN A 223 -41.41 35.74 15.59
CA ASN A 223 -41.32 34.42 16.19
C ASN A 223 -42.11 34.36 17.52
N TRP A 224 -42.12 35.40 18.29
CA TRP A 224 -42.98 35.52 19.48
C TRP A 224 -44.47 35.49 19.08
N VAL A 225 -44.88 36.20 18.05
CA VAL A 225 -46.25 36.16 17.52
C VAL A 225 -46.59 34.75 16.97
N LYS A 226 -45.64 34.10 16.29
CA LYS A 226 -45.84 32.74 15.76
C LYS A 226 -45.87 31.67 16.85
N SER A 227 -45.09 31.84 17.94
CA SER A 227 -45.09 30.87 19.06
C SER A 227 -46.40 30.88 19.85
N ILE A 228 -47.21 31.95 19.72
CA ILE A 228 -48.55 32.01 20.29
C ILE A 228 -49.55 31.19 19.47
N PHE A 229 -49.29 30.96 18.19
CA PHE A 229 -50.26 30.34 17.27
C PHE A 229 -49.77 28.99 16.65
N PHE A 230 -48.49 28.64 16.74
CA PHE A 230 -47.93 27.45 16.13
C PHE A 230 -46.78 26.88 16.99
N ASP A 231 -46.92 25.66 17.42
CA ASP A 231 -45.92 24.96 18.27
C ASP A 231 -44.61 24.59 17.55
N GLU A 232 -44.43 24.93 16.29
CA GLU A 232 -43.34 24.48 15.42
C GLU A 232 -42.12 25.45 15.31
N PHE A 233 -41.99 26.51 16.11
CA PHE A 233 -41.02 27.61 15.88
C PHE A 233 -39.98 27.84 16.97
N THR A 234 -39.42 26.81 17.54
CA THR A 234 -38.34 26.92 18.56
C THR A 234 -36.92 26.89 18.02
N GLU A 235 -36.69 26.57 16.73
CA GLU A 235 -35.35 26.21 16.24
C GLU A 235 -34.39 27.37 15.92
N VAL A 236 -34.87 28.57 15.62
CA VAL A 236 -34.02 29.67 15.11
C VAL A 236 -33.47 30.59 16.24
N ASN A 237 -33.97 30.48 17.44
CA ASN A 237 -33.63 31.39 18.55
C ASN A 237 -32.67 30.81 19.60
N ALA A 238 -32.32 29.54 19.54
CA ALA A 238 -31.37 28.90 20.45
C ALA A 238 -30.03 28.75 19.79
N PRO A 239 -28.96 29.48 20.18
CA PRO A 239 -27.62 29.32 19.60
C PRO A 239 -27.10 27.91 19.76
N GLU A 240 -27.50 27.16 20.77
CA GLU A 240 -27.15 25.79 21.06
C GLU A 240 -27.69 24.85 20.00
N LEU A 241 -28.98 24.96 19.60
CA LEU A 241 -29.56 24.10 18.56
C LEU A 241 -28.94 24.40 17.19
N ALA A 242 -28.65 25.67 16.89
CA ALA A 242 -27.93 26.04 15.69
C ALA A 242 -26.50 25.46 15.67
N ALA A 243 -25.80 25.54 16.80
CA ALA A 243 -24.47 24.96 16.96
C ALA A 243 -24.48 23.44 16.83
N GLN A 244 -25.45 22.75 17.41
CA GLN A 244 -25.60 21.31 17.31
C GLN A 244 -25.74 20.85 15.84
N LYS A 245 -26.52 21.57 15.02
CA LYS A 245 -26.71 21.30 13.59
C LYS A 245 -25.43 21.48 12.76
N VAL A 246 -24.45 22.22 13.24
CA VAL A 246 -23.13 22.44 12.59
C VAL A 246 -22.09 21.49 13.17
N ILE A 247 -21.96 21.45 14.49
CA ILE A 247 -20.89 20.72 15.19
C ILE A 247 -21.01 19.21 15.00
N ILE A 248 -22.23 18.65 15.18
CA ILE A 248 -22.41 17.20 15.14
C ILE A 248 -22.11 16.62 13.76
N PRO A 249 -22.64 17.16 12.64
CA PRO A 249 -22.27 16.67 11.30
C PRO A 249 -20.78 16.85 10.98
N PHE A 250 -20.19 17.99 11.35
CA PHE A 250 -18.77 18.25 11.14
C PHE A 250 -17.89 17.21 11.87
N ALA A 251 -18.10 17.03 13.16
CA ALA A 251 -17.33 16.10 13.97
C ALA A 251 -17.60 14.61 13.57
N THR A 252 -18.82 14.30 13.13
CA THR A 252 -19.17 12.97 12.57
C THR A 252 -18.33 12.66 11.33
N LYS A 253 -18.22 13.60 10.39
CA LYS A 253 -17.34 13.46 9.20
C LYS A 253 -15.88 13.39 9.60
N ALA A 254 -15.43 14.26 10.51
CA ALA A 254 -14.04 14.30 10.97
C ALA A 254 -13.62 13.02 11.70
N TYR A 255 -14.49 12.42 12.50
CA TYR A 255 -14.24 11.17 13.23
C TYR A 255 -14.60 9.93 12.43
N ARG A 256 -15.19 10.10 11.24
CA ARG A 256 -15.52 9.02 10.29
C ARG A 256 -16.50 7.97 10.86
N ARG A 257 -17.23 8.35 11.90
CA ARG A 257 -18.27 7.57 12.59
C ARG A 257 -19.22 8.48 13.35
N PHE A 258 -20.34 7.96 13.77
CA PHE A 258 -21.20 8.71 14.70
C PHE A 258 -20.50 8.99 16.02
N LEU A 259 -20.79 10.16 16.55
CA LEU A 259 -20.30 10.57 17.87
C LEU A 259 -21.01 9.80 18.97
N LYS A 260 -20.27 9.45 20.01
CA LYS A 260 -20.82 8.96 21.28
C LYS A 260 -21.48 10.13 22.02
N ASP A 261 -22.41 9.85 22.91
CA ASP A 261 -23.16 10.91 23.59
C ASP A 261 -22.26 11.79 24.48
N ASP A 262 -21.26 11.20 25.13
CA ASP A 262 -20.27 11.96 25.89
C ASP A 262 -19.39 12.86 25.02
N GLU A 263 -19.08 12.45 23.78
CA GLU A 263 -18.35 13.27 22.81
C GLU A 263 -19.20 14.47 22.35
N LYS A 264 -20.49 14.22 22.05
CA LYS A 264 -21.43 15.29 21.71
C LYS A 264 -21.53 16.31 22.84
N ALA A 265 -21.72 15.85 24.08
CA ALA A 265 -21.82 16.72 25.24
C ALA A 265 -20.56 17.58 25.40
N LYS A 266 -19.36 17.00 25.39
CA LYS A 266 -18.08 17.72 25.49
C LYS A 266 -17.90 18.80 24.43
N LEU A 267 -18.29 18.53 23.18
CA LEU A 267 -18.18 19.51 22.09
C LEU A 267 -19.18 20.66 22.26
N MET A 268 -20.40 20.35 22.74
CA MET A 268 -21.42 21.35 23.01
C MET A 268 -21.07 22.19 24.23
N ASP A 269 -20.54 21.62 25.31
CA ASP A 269 -20.07 22.33 26.49
C ASP A 269 -18.93 23.30 26.12
N LEU A 270 -18.00 22.86 25.25
CA LEU A 270 -16.96 23.77 24.76
C LEU A 270 -17.54 24.95 23.98
N PHE A 271 -18.50 24.69 23.07
CA PHE A 271 -19.18 25.74 22.34
C PHE A 271 -19.83 26.74 23.31
N GLN A 272 -20.62 26.27 24.28
CA GLN A 272 -21.35 27.09 25.25
C GLN A 272 -20.39 27.93 26.08
N SER A 273 -19.32 27.32 26.60
CA SER A 273 -18.30 28.04 27.39
C SER A 273 -17.64 29.18 26.61
N VAL A 274 -17.34 28.97 25.32
CA VAL A 274 -16.74 30.04 24.48
C VAL A 274 -17.78 31.09 24.11
N TYR A 275 -18.99 30.67 23.80
CA TYR A 275 -20.10 31.58 23.47
C TYR A 275 -20.40 32.53 24.63
N GLU A 276 -20.48 32.02 25.85
CA GLU A 276 -20.77 32.85 27.06
C GLU A 276 -19.64 33.81 27.38
N ARG A 277 -18.38 33.40 27.27
CA ARG A 277 -17.20 34.26 27.53
C ARG A 277 -16.97 35.33 26.45
N SER A 278 -17.71 35.29 25.36
CA SER A 278 -17.58 36.23 24.24
C SER A 278 -18.66 37.32 24.28
N ASP A 279 -19.13 37.73 25.44
CA ASP A 279 -20.24 38.65 25.68
C ASP A 279 -20.02 40.07 25.12
N THR A 280 -18.75 40.46 24.91
CA THR A 280 -18.38 41.75 24.28
C THR A 280 -18.61 41.79 22.77
N LEU A 281 -18.84 40.61 22.11
CA LEU A 281 -19.11 40.50 20.68
C LEU A 281 -20.62 40.52 20.40
N ASP A 282 -21.01 40.85 19.17
CA ASP A 282 -22.38 40.64 18.71
C ASP A 282 -22.69 39.12 18.57
N ASN A 283 -23.96 38.77 18.53
CA ASN A 283 -24.38 37.39 18.54
C ASN A 283 -23.83 36.55 17.37
N PRO A 284 -23.75 37.02 16.10
CA PRO A 284 -23.11 36.31 15.02
C PRO A 284 -21.62 36.06 15.25
N ALA A 285 -20.88 37.05 15.75
CA ALA A 285 -19.45 36.90 16.03
C ALA A 285 -19.19 35.93 17.20
N ARG A 286 -20.03 35.98 18.25
CA ARG A 286 -19.98 35.00 19.35
C ARG A 286 -20.21 33.58 18.87
N PHE A 287 -21.23 33.40 18.05
CA PHE A 287 -21.56 32.09 17.46
C PHE A 287 -20.39 31.55 16.63
N ASN A 288 -19.89 32.34 15.67
CA ASN A 288 -18.78 31.96 14.82
C ASN A 288 -17.51 31.64 15.62
N ARG A 289 -17.23 32.42 16.68
CA ARG A 289 -16.10 32.18 17.58
C ARG A 289 -16.25 30.84 18.32
N GLY A 290 -17.44 30.52 18.81
CA GLY A 290 -17.75 29.25 19.45
C GLY A 290 -17.55 28.07 18.51
N ILE A 291 -18.12 28.15 17.30
CA ILE A 291 -17.94 27.10 16.26
C ILE A 291 -16.46 26.91 15.88
N ALA A 292 -15.73 28.01 15.61
CA ALA A 292 -14.32 27.96 15.26
C ALA A 292 -13.48 27.25 16.35
N GLN A 293 -13.76 27.55 17.63
CA GLN A 293 -13.03 26.90 18.72
C GLN A 293 -13.31 25.39 18.80
N VAL A 294 -14.57 24.97 18.56
CA VAL A 294 -14.91 23.55 18.49
C VAL A 294 -14.24 22.86 17.30
N PHE A 295 -14.18 23.51 16.13
CA PHE A 295 -13.46 22.96 14.98
C PHE A 295 -11.99 22.77 15.27
N LYS A 296 -11.33 23.73 15.94
CA LYS A 296 -9.93 23.58 16.40
C LYS A 296 -9.79 22.36 17.31
N ALA A 297 -10.68 22.20 18.28
CA ALA A 297 -10.68 21.05 19.20
C ALA A 297 -10.89 19.70 18.46
N VAL A 298 -11.79 19.67 17.48
CA VAL A 298 -12.01 18.47 16.65
C VAL A 298 -10.76 18.12 15.87
N LEU A 299 -10.07 19.08 15.24
CA LEU A 299 -8.88 18.84 14.42
C LEU A 299 -7.63 18.40 15.21
N VAL A 300 -7.59 18.64 16.53
CA VAL A 300 -6.51 18.11 17.41
C VAL A 300 -6.92 16.86 18.18
N SER A 301 -8.17 16.45 18.06
CA SER A 301 -8.70 15.27 18.76
C SER A 301 -8.01 13.99 18.26
N PRO A 302 -7.67 13.04 19.17
CA PRO A 302 -7.24 11.71 18.76
C PRO A 302 -8.21 11.02 17.80
N ASN A 303 -9.52 11.23 17.92
CA ASN A 303 -10.53 10.67 17.02
C ASN A 303 -10.42 11.19 15.57
N PHE A 304 -9.87 12.40 15.39
CA PHE A 304 -9.55 12.94 14.07
C PHE A 304 -8.18 12.46 13.59
N LEU A 305 -7.15 12.60 14.45
CA LEU A 305 -5.75 12.35 14.09
C LEU A 305 -5.45 10.87 13.86
N TYR A 306 -6.21 9.96 14.51
CA TYR A 306 -6.01 8.52 14.41
C TYR A 306 -7.17 7.84 13.69
N ARG A 307 -6.83 6.78 12.99
CA ARG A 307 -7.79 5.81 12.49
C ARG A 307 -7.93 4.72 13.54
N VAL A 308 -8.94 4.90 14.38
CA VAL A 308 -9.26 3.97 15.48
C VAL A 308 -10.28 2.97 14.97
N GLU A 309 -9.99 1.70 15.12
CA GLU A 309 -10.95 0.61 14.93
C GLU A 309 -11.35 0.09 16.30
N GLU A 310 -12.65 -0.09 16.54
CA GLU A 310 -13.15 -0.56 17.83
C GLU A 310 -12.78 -2.02 18.06
N GLU A 311 -12.31 -2.33 19.27
CA GLU A 311 -11.96 -3.69 19.72
C GLU A 311 -13.02 -4.16 20.73
N PRO A 312 -14.15 -4.76 20.29
CA PRO A 312 -15.14 -5.30 21.19
C PRO A 312 -14.55 -6.48 21.96
N GLU A 313 -15.05 -6.72 23.18
CA GLU A 313 -14.69 -7.92 23.96
C GLU A 313 -15.27 -9.17 23.28
N ARG A 314 -14.52 -9.73 22.35
CA ARG A 314 -14.90 -10.88 21.55
C ARG A 314 -13.68 -11.72 21.24
N GLU A 315 -13.85 -13.05 21.36
CA GLU A 315 -12.83 -14.02 20.95
C GLU A 315 -12.92 -14.32 19.46
N GLY A 316 -11.76 -14.62 18.86
CA GLY A 316 -11.64 -15.00 17.46
C GLY A 316 -11.80 -13.86 16.45
N PRO A 317 -11.66 -14.17 15.16
CA PRO A 317 -11.82 -13.20 14.09
C PRO A 317 -13.26 -12.71 13.93
N TYR A 318 -13.40 -11.41 13.66
CA TYR A 318 -14.72 -10.80 13.40
C TYR A 318 -14.63 -9.76 12.27
N PRO A 319 -15.75 -9.47 11.59
CA PRO A 319 -15.77 -8.49 10.52
C PRO A 319 -15.52 -7.08 11.08
N VAL A 320 -14.82 -6.25 10.30
CA VAL A 320 -14.76 -4.81 10.56
C VAL A 320 -16.17 -4.22 10.46
N SER A 321 -16.46 -3.15 11.22
CA SER A 321 -17.75 -2.46 11.12
C SER A 321 -17.88 -1.78 9.75
N ASN A 322 -19.11 -1.43 9.36
CA ASN A 322 -19.33 -0.74 8.08
C ASN A 322 -18.63 0.62 8.02
N PHE A 323 -18.56 1.38 9.12
CA PHE A 323 -17.82 2.64 9.18
C PHE A 323 -16.30 2.46 9.08
N GLU A 324 -15.77 1.40 9.71
CA GLU A 324 -14.36 1.03 9.56
C GLU A 324 -14.05 0.60 8.13
N LEU A 325 -14.94 -0.17 7.49
CA LEU A 325 -14.78 -0.60 6.10
C LEU A 325 -14.83 0.59 5.13
N ALA A 326 -15.76 1.53 5.33
CA ALA A 326 -15.82 2.79 4.59
C ALA A 326 -14.51 3.59 4.74
N THR A 327 -13.97 3.65 5.97
CA THR A 327 -12.71 4.33 6.29
C THR A 327 -11.52 3.62 5.64
N ARG A 328 -11.44 2.29 5.72
CA ARG A 328 -10.36 1.52 5.05
C ARG A 328 -10.37 1.78 3.55
N LEU A 329 -11.56 1.70 2.93
CA LEU A 329 -11.73 1.89 1.49
C LEU A 329 -11.36 3.30 1.04
N SER A 330 -11.87 4.34 1.73
CA SER A 330 -11.64 5.74 1.35
C SER A 330 -10.17 6.16 1.53
N TYR A 331 -9.53 5.77 2.61
CA TYR A 331 -8.10 6.06 2.79
C TYR A 331 -7.19 5.24 1.89
N PHE A 332 -7.61 4.06 1.47
CA PHE A 332 -6.88 3.28 0.48
C PHE A 332 -6.92 3.97 -0.90
N LEU A 333 -8.12 4.28 -1.41
CA LEU A 333 -8.30 4.73 -2.80
C LEU A 333 -8.25 6.25 -2.97
N TRP A 334 -8.49 7.03 -1.93
CA TRP A 334 -8.54 8.50 -1.99
C TRP A 334 -7.60 9.20 -1.00
N SER A 335 -6.92 8.46 -0.13
CA SER A 335 -6.09 9.01 0.96
C SER A 335 -6.84 10.04 1.81
N SER A 336 -8.16 9.89 1.96
CA SER A 336 -9.05 10.85 2.63
C SER A 336 -10.22 10.15 3.31
N MET A 337 -11.02 10.93 4.06
CA MET A 337 -12.23 10.46 4.73
C MET A 337 -13.28 9.95 3.73
N PRO A 338 -14.23 9.08 4.18
CA PRO A 338 -15.38 8.68 3.40
C PRO A 338 -16.22 9.88 2.94
N ASP A 339 -16.73 9.82 1.71
CA ASP A 339 -17.73 10.76 1.22
C ASP A 339 -19.13 10.41 1.76
N GLN A 340 -20.12 11.23 1.40
CA GLN A 340 -21.48 11.07 1.91
C GLN A 340 -22.10 9.73 1.49
N GLU A 341 -21.84 9.27 0.26
CA GLU A 341 -22.38 7.99 -0.24
C GLU A 341 -21.82 6.79 0.55
N LEU A 342 -20.50 6.77 0.80
CA LEU A 342 -19.90 5.73 1.64
C LEU A 342 -20.44 5.78 3.07
N PHE A 343 -20.67 6.99 3.58
CA PHE A 343 -21.22 7.20 4.92
C PHE A 343 -22.65 6.65 5.04
N ASP A 344 -23.50 6.94 4.03
CA ASP A 344 -24.88 6.48 3.97
C ASP A 344 -24.94 4.95 3.84
N LEU A 345 -24.12 4.35 2.99
CA LEU A 345 -24.01 2.90 2.87
C LEU A 345 -23.51 2.23 4.14
N ALA A 346 -22.56 2.86 4.85
CA ALA A 346 -22.09 2.39 6.15
C ALA A 346 -23.18 2.45 7.21
N TYR A 347 -23.94 3.54 7.26
CA TYR A 347 -25.10 3.69 8.15
C TYR A 347 -26.18 2.63 7.91
N LEU A 348 -26.47 2.34 6.65
CA LEU A 348 -27.45 1.33 6.25
C LEU A 348 -26.94 -0.12 6.42
N GLY A 349 -25.70 -0.32 6.85
CA GLY A 349 -25.10 -1.64 7.02
C GLY A 349 -24.83 -2.38 5.71
N LYS A 350 -24.75 -1.70 4.57
CA LYS A 350 -24.68 -2.30 3.23
C LYS A 350 -23.29 -2.61 2.72
N LEU A 351 -22.23 -2.07 3.32
CA LEU A 351 -20.86 -2.25 2.81
C LEU A 351 -20.32 -3.68 3.02
N GLN A 352 -20.97 -4.51 3.85
CA GLN A 352 -20.64 -5.93 3.97
C GLN A 352 -21.15 -6.76 2.79
N ASP A 353 -22.04 -6.22 1.97
CA ASP A 353 -22.46 -6.84 0.72
C ASP A 353 -21.36 -6.67 -0.32
N THR A 354 -20.90 -7.81 -0.85
CA THR A 354 -19.78 -7.83 -1.82
C THR A 354 -20.10 -7.10 -3.12
N LEU A 355 -21.35 -7.12 -3.58
CA LEU A 355 -21.76 -6.42 -4.80
C LEU A 355 -21.77 -4.90 -4.59
N VAL A 356 -22.23 -4.45 -3.40
CA VAL A 356 -22.17 -3.03 -3.03
C VAL A 356 -20.73 -2.58 -2.91
N LEU A 357 -19.88 -3.37 -2.26
CA LEU A 357 -18.47 -3.06 -2.10
C LEU A 357 -17.76 -2.94 -3.46
N GLU A 358 -18.01 -3.88 -4.39
CA GLU A 358 -17.50 -3.82 -5.76
C GLU A 358 -17.95 -2.55 -6.51
N ALA A 359 -19.24 -2.20 -6.41
CA ALA A 359 -19.78 -1.00 -7.02
C ALA A 359 -19.09 0.26 -6.49
N GLN A 360 -18.81 0.32 -5.18
CA GLN A 360 -18.08 1.44 -4.58
C GLN A 360 -16.62 1.50 -5.05
N VAL A 361 -15.93 0.38 -5.18
CA VAL A 361 -14.56 0.36 -5.74
C VAL A 361 -14.56 0.95 -7.16
N ARG A 362 -15.48 0.51 -8.03
CA ARG A 362 -15.58 1.03 -9.40
C ARG A 362 -15.86 2.53 -9.44
N ARG A 363 -16.83 2.97 -8.64
CA ARG A 363 -17.14 4.40 -8.49
C ARG A 363 -15.91 5.20 -8.06
N MET A 364 -15.21 4.72 -7.04
CA MET A 364 -14.07 5.41 -6.45
C MET A 364 -12.86 5.45 -7.37
N LEU A 365 -12.64 4.43 -8.18
CA LEU A 365 -11.58 4.43 -9.21
C LEU A 365 -11.90 5.37 -10.37
N ALA A 366 -13.19 5.55 -10.70
CA ALA A 366 -13.62 6.50 -11.72
C ALA A 366 -13.62 7.97 -11.24
N ASP A 367 -13.55 8.20 -9.92
CA ASP A 367 -13.50 9.54 -9.33
C ASP A 367 -12.09 10.14 -9.50
N PRO A 368 -11.95 11.44 -9.85
CA PRO A 368 -10.65 12.12 -9.92
C PRO A 368 -9.78 12.01 -8.66
N LYS A 369 -10.38 11.80 -7.48
CA LYS A 369 -9.66 11.55 -6.23
C LYS A 369 -8.79 10.28 -6.27
N ALA A 370 -9.07 9.33 -7.15
CA ALA A 370 -8.23 8.15 -7.37
C ALA A 370 -6.78 8.51 -7.76
N LYS A 371 -6.57 9.71 -8.32
CA LYS A 371 -5.22 10.23 -8.58
C LYS A 371 -4.39 10.41 -7.31
N ARG A 372 -5.04 10.63 -6.15
CA ARG A 372 -4.36 10.71 -4.85
C ARG A 372 -3.75 9.36 -4.44
N PHE A 373 -4.44 8.26 -4.76
CA PHE A 373 -3.87 6.92 -4.60
C PHE A 373 -2.71 6.70 -5.56
N ALA A 374 -2.87 7.06 -6.82
CA ALA A 374 -1.80 6.93 -7.81
C ALA A 374 -0.55 7.70 -7.37
N ASP A 375 -0.70 8.92 -6.88
CA ASP A 375 0.39 9.76 -6.35
C ASP A 375 1.03 9.11 -5.11
N SER A 376 0.24 8.83 -4.07
CA SER A 376 0.76 8.35 -2.79
C SER A 376 1.38 6.95 -2.90
N PHE A 377 0.74 6.02 -3.62
CA PHE A 377 1.24 4.66 -3.77
C PHE A 377 2.45 4.58 -4.71
N SER A 378 2.34 5.13 -5.94
CA SER A 378 3.40 4.96 -6.93
C SER A 378 4.68 5.65 -6.54
N SER A 379 4.60 6.87 -5.99
CA SER A 379 5.79 7.64 -5.61
C SER A 379 6.60 6.96 -4.50
N GLN A 380 5.92 6.33 -3.56
CA GLN A 380 6.56 5.61 -2.46
C GLN A 380 7.05 4.24 -2.90
N TRP A 381 6.21 3.47 -3.62
CA TRP A 381 6.60 2.16 -4.16
C TRP A 381 7.85 2.26 -5.01
N LEU A 382 7.92 3.24 -5.93
CA LEU A 382 9.04 3.41 -6.86
C LEU A 382 10.22 4.17 -6.25
N GLY A 383 10.05 4.74 -5.04
CA GLY A 383 11.10 5.48 -4.31
C GLY A 383 11.40 6.86 -4.89
N ILE A 384 10.48 7.45 -5.66
CA ILE A 384 10.67 8.74 -6.33
C ILE A 384 10.30 9.96 -5.48
N THR A 385 9.78 9.77 -4.27
CA THR A 385 9.47 10.87 -3.33
C THR A 385 10.66 11.77 -3.06
N LYS A 386 11.89 11.22 -3.12
CA LYS A 386 13.16 11.94 -2.95
C LYS A 386 13.36 13.10 -3.94
N LEU A 387 12.72 13.06 -5.11
CA LEU A 387 12.77 14.16 -6.07
C LEU A 387 12.15 15.46 -5.52
N MET A 388 11.21 15.30 -4.59
CA MET A 388 10.48 16.42 -4.00
C MET A 388 11.14 16.96 -2.72
N ASP A 389 12.23 16.35 -2.26
CA ASP A 389 12.98 16.81 -1.11
C ASP A 389 13.75 18.10 -1.43
N ASP A 390 14.02 18.92 -0.40
CA ASP A 390 14.74 20.19 -0.58
C ASP A 390 16.18 19.96 -1.07
N GLN A 391 16.80 18.88 -0.61
CA GLN A 391 18.12 18.48 -1.10
C GLN A 391 17.98 17.76 -2.45
N PRO A 392 18.69 18.23 -3.50
CA PRO A 392 18.64 17.57 -4.80
C PRO A 392 19.32 16.19 -4.74
N VAL A 393 18.73 15.22 -5.45
CA VAL A 393 19.27 13.85 -5.53
C VAL A 393 20.54 13.75 -6.40
N LEU A 394 20.74 14.71 -7.30
CA LEU A 394 21.92 14.85 -8.15
C LEU A 394 22.64 16.13 -7.82
N ASP A 395 23.95 16.16 -8.06
CA ASP A 395 24.80 17.33 -7.87
C ASP A 395 24.39 18.49 -8.81
N PRO A 396 23.92 19.63 -8.30
CA PRO A 396 23.46 20.74 -9.14
C PRO A 396 24.58 21.44 -9.91
N GLU A 397 25.83 21.32 -9.48
CA GLU A 397 26.98 21.88 -10.24
C GLU A 397 27.25 21.04 -11.49
N LYS A 398 27.10 19.72 -11.38
CA LYS A 398 27.28 18.78 -12.49
C LYS A 398 26.09 18.69 -13.42
N TYR A 399 24.87 18.86 -12.88
CA TYR A 399 23.61 18.74 -13.61
C TYR A 399 22.71 19.98 -13.42
N PRO A 400 23.16 21.17 -13.87
CA PRO A 400 22.45 22.42 -13.63
C PRO A 400 21.05 22.47 -14.25
N GLU A 401 20.80 21.68 -15.30
CA GLU A 401 19.50 21.58 -15.93
C GLU A 401 18.51 20.69 -15.16
N PHE A 402 18.97 19.94 -14.15
CA PHE A 402 18.15 19.09 -13.28
C PHE A 402 17.59 19.90 -12.10
N ASP A 403 16.96 21.01 -12.41
CA ASP A 403 16.40 21.95 -11.45
C ASP A 403 15.11 21.41 -10.79
N ARG A 404 14.53 22.20 -9.88
CA ARG A 404 13.29 21.84 -9.19
C ARG A 404 12.11 21.65 -10.16
N GLY A 405 12.00 22.48 -11.19
CA GLY A 405 10.93 22.39 -12.18
C GLY A 405 10.98 21.07 -12.96
N ILE A 406 12.16 20.65 -13.38
CA ILE A 406 12.37 19.34 -14.03
C ILE A 406 12.10 18.20 -13.06
N ARG A 407 12.57 18.27 -11.81
CA ARG A 407 12.26 17.22 -10.80
C ARG A 407 10.76 17.04 -10.58
N GLU A 408 10.03 18.15 -10.47
CA GLU A 408 8.55 18.13 -10.35
C GLU A 408 7.89 17.56 -11.60
N ALA A 409 8.40 17.88 -12.79
CA ALA A 409 7.86 17.35 -14.05
C ALA A 409 8.10 15.83 -14.17
N LEU A 410 9.28 15.34 -13.82
CA LEU A 410 9.63 13.92 -13.81
C LEU A 410 8.78 13.13 -12.79
N TYR A 411 8.59 13.69 -11.60
CA TYR A 411 7.69 13.11 -10.59
C TYR A 411 6.26 12.98 -11.14
N ARG A 412 5.78 14.06 -11.74
CA ARG A 412 4.42 14.13 -12.27
C ARG A 412 4.20 13.21 -13.47
N GLU A 413 5.19 13.05 -14.35
CA GLU A 413 5.17 12.05 -15.43
C GLU A 413 4.81 10.66 -14.89
N THR A 414 5.48 10.25 -13.81
CA THR A 414 5.29 8.93 -13.21
C THR A 414 3.91 8.77 -12.60
N VAL A 415 3.42 9.79 -11.90
CA VAL A 415 2.08 9.78 -11.30
C VAL A 415 0.98 9.72 -12.37
N GLU A 416 1.08 10.54 -13.43
CA GLU A 416 0.13 10.55 -14.55
C GLU A 416 0.11 9.20 -15.28
N TYR A 417 1.29 8.62 -15.47
CA TYR A 417 1.43 7.32 -16.11
C TYR A 417 0.78 6.21 -15.28
N PHE A 418 1.08 6.16 -13.97
CA PHE A 418 0.49 5.17 -13.08
C PHE A 418 -1.03 5.34 -12.99
N TYR A 419 -1.52 6.57 -12.87
CA TYR A 419 -2.94 6.88 -12.84
C TYR A 419 -3.65 6.38 -14.11
N TYR A 420 -3.07 6.64 -15.28
CA TYR A 420 -3.61 6.15 -16.55
C TYR A 420 -3.63 4.61 -16.63
N VAL A 421 -2.56 3.94 -16.21
CA VAL A 421 -2.51 2.47 -16.21
C VAL A 421 -3.56 1.91 -15.26
N LEU A 422 -3.78 2.56 -14.13
CA LEU A 422 -4.76 2.15 -13.13
C LEU A 422 -6.21 2.27 -13.65
N THR A 423 -6.53 3.37 -14.34
CA THR A 423 -7.93 3.73 -14.67
C THR A 423 -8.31 3.43 -16.11
N GLU A 424 -7.40 3.58 -17.08
CA GLU A 424 -7.69 3.56 -18.50
C GLU A 424 -7.10 2.35 -19.24
N SER A 425 -5.83 2.00 -18.99
CA SER A 425 -5.13 0.93 -19.71
C SER A 425 -5.69 -0.46 -19.40
N LYS A 426 -6.14 -0.68 -18.16
CA LYS A 426 -6.65 -1.96 -17.67
C LYS A 426 -5.64 -3.12 -17.69
N ASN A 427 -4.33 -2.83 -17.77
CA ASN A 427 -3.26 -3.83 -17.72
C ASN A 427 -2.02 -3.30 -16.97
N LEU A 428 -1.79 -3.76 -15.74
CA LEU A 428 -0.66 -3.34 -14.91
C LEU A 428 0.72 -3.70 -15.49
N LEU A 429 0.83 -4.64 -16.42
CA LEU A 429 2.10 -4.94 -17.08
C LEU A 429 2.58 -3.79 -17.99
N GLU A 430 1.67 -2.89 -18.40
CA GLU A 430 2.07 -1.69 -19.13
C GLU A 430 2.95 -0.75 -18.31
N LEU A 431 2.94 -0.87 -16.97
CA LEU A 431 3.94 -0.20 -16.13
C LEU A 431 5.38 -0.55 -16.55
N ILE A 432 5.60 -1.72 -17.14
CA ILE A 432 6.92 -2.18 -17.59
C ILE A 432 7.10 -1.95 -19.09
N ASN A 433 6.11 -2.34 -19.91
CA ASN A 433 6.26 -2.42 -21.38
C ASN A 433 5.39 -1.47 -22.17
N GLY A 434 4.66 -0.55 -21.54
CA GLY A 434 3.87 0.45 -22.25
C GLY A 434 4.75 1.31 -23.16
N ASN A 435 4.31 1.51 -24.43
CA ASN A 435 5.07 2.28 -25.42
C ASN A 435 4.55 3.73 -25.53
N TYR A 436 4.28 4.35 -24.41
CA TYR A 436 3.83 5.75 -24.28
C TYR A 436 4.33 6.32 -22.95
N THR A 437 4.24 7.65 -22.81
CA THR A 437 4.46 8.36 -21.57
C THR A 437 3.58 9.60 -21.48
N PHE A 438 3.70 10.39 -20.40
CA PHE A 438 2.95 11.62 -20.18
C PHE A 438 3.90 12.80 -20.07
N LEU A 439 3.79 13.76 -20.98
CA LEU A 439 4.73 14.87 -21.09
C LEU A 439 4.02 16.21 -21.13
N SER A 440 4.59 17.20 -20.46
CA SER A 440 4.43 18.63 -20.76
C SER A 440 5.45 19.04 -21.82
N GLU A 441 5.29 20.23 -22.40
CA GLU A 441 6.25 20.79 -23.36
C GLU A 441 7.67 20.85 -22.80
N ASP A 442 7.81 21.30 -21.55
CA ASP A 442 9.13 21.44 -20.91
C ASP A 442 9.82 20.09 -20.71
N LEU A 443 9.07 19.08 -20.28
CA LEU A 443 9.62 17.73 -20.10
C LEU A 443 9.92 17.05 -21.44
N ALA A 444 9.09 17.28 -22.45
CA ALA A 444 9.34 16.77 -23.79
C ALA A 444 10.61 17.37 -24.40
N ARG A 445 10.80 18.67 -24.24
CA ARG A 445 12.04 19.37 -24.65
C ARG A 445 13.25 18.82 -23.89
N TYR A 446 13.11 18.58 -22.58
CA TYR A 446 14.15 17.99 -21.73
C TYR A 446 14.60 16.61 -22.23
N TYR A 447 13.67 15.77 -22.67
CA TYR A 447 13.95 14.45 -23.23
C TYR A 447 14.34 14.46 -24.72
N GLY A 448 14.23 15.60 -25.40
CA GLY A 448 14.43 15.71 -26.83
C GLY A 448 13.30 15.09 -27.67
N ILE A 449 12.07 15.04 -27.13
CA ILE A 449 10.88 14.52 -27.83
C ILE A 449 10.15 15.70 -28.48
N PRO A 450 10.04 15.75 -29.84
CA PRO A 450 9.40 16.86 -30.54
C PRO A 450 7.87 16.81 -30.45
N ASP A 451 7.23 17.87 -30.92
CA ASP A 451 5.79 17.96 -31.21
C ASP A 451 4.84 17.93 -29.99
N VAL A 452 5.38 18.17 -28.78
CA VAL A 452 4.58 18.31 -27.56
C VAL A 452 4.55 19.79 -27.16
N THR A 453 3.34 20.36 -27.03
CA THR A 453 3.13 21.77 -26.70
C THR A 453 2.23 21.95 -25.48
N GLY A 454 2.50 23.01 -24.70
CA GLY A 454 1.71 23.43 -23.56
C GLY A 454 2.11 22.79 -22.23
N LYS A 455 1.63 23.39 -21.13
CA LYS A 455 2.03 23.02 -19.76
C LYS A 455 1.31 21.77 -19.21
N ALA A 456 0.18 21.39 -19.82
CA ALA A 456 -0.58 20.22 -19.40
C ALA A 456 0.13 18.93 -19.82
N PHE A 457 0.14 17.95 -18.92
CA PHE A 457 0.64 16.61 -19.23
C PHE A 457 -0.34 15.91 -20.18
N LYS A 458 0.18 15.41 -21.29
CA LYS A 458 -0.58 14.70 -22.32
C LYS A 458 0.05 13.34 -22.55
N LYS A 459 -0.77 12.34 -22.86
CA LYS A 459 -0.29 11.04 -23.31
C LYS A 459 0.41 11.19 -24.66
N VAL A 460 1.66 10.74 -24.72
CA VAL A 460 2.51 10.80 -25.90
C VAL A 460 2.91 9.40 -26.29
N GLN A 461 2.57 9.00 -27.52
CA GLN A 461 3.01 7.73 -28.10
C GLN A 461 4.50 7.84 -28.45
N LEU A 462 5.30 6.91 -27.97
CA LEU A 462 6.74 6.91 -28.25
C LEU A 462 7.03 6.26 -29.60
N LYS A 463 8.05 6.76 -30.30
CA LYS A 463 8.47 6.22 -31.61
C LYS A 463 9.09 4.82 -31.49
N ASP A 464 9.72 4.54 -30.34
CA ASP A 464 10.35 3.28 -30.02
C ASP A 464 9.99 2.83 -28.60
N SER A 465 10.29 1.58 -28.28
CA SER A 465 10.01 1.02 -26.95
C SER A 465 11.11 1.29 -25.92
N VAL A 466 12.09 2.09 -26.23
CA VAL A 466 13.28 2.29 -25.39
C VAL A 466 12.89 2.96 -24.07
N ARG A 467 12.26 4.15 -24.15
CA ARG A 467 11.91 4.94 -22.96
C ARG A 467 10.64 4.44 -22.25
N GLY A 468 9.65 3.92 -22.96
CA GLY A 468 8.34 3.60 -22.41
C GLY A 468 8.36 2.76 -21.12
N GLY A 469 7.34 2.89 -20.29
CA GLY A 469 7.25 2.26 -18.97
C GLY A 469 8.15 2.90 -17.91
N ILE A 470 7.96 2.48 -16.65
CA ILE A 470 8.62 3.09 -15.48
C ILE A 470 10.15 2.96 -15.48
N LEU A 471 10.70 1.95 -16.14
CA LEU A 471 12.15 1.74 -16.26
C LEU A 471 12.87 2.85 -17.05
N GLY A 472 12.19 3.51 -17.96
CA GLY A 472 12.76 4.59 -18.78
C GLY A 472 12.42 6.00 -18.26
N MET A 473 11.72 6.13 -17.14
CA MET A 473 11.34 7.42 -16.56
C MET A 473 12.51 8.08 -15.83
N GLY A 474 12.74 9.36 -16.11
CA GLY A 474 13.79 10.12 -15.48
C GLY A 474 13.69 10.17 -13.94
N SER A 475 12.48 10.11 -13.41
CA SER A 475 12.24 10.03 -11.96
C SER A 475 12.91 8.80 -11.32
N VAL A 476 12.73 7.63 -11.90
CA VAL A 476 13.32 6.36 -11.44
C VAL A 476 14.85 6.36 -11.68
N LEU A 477 15.26 6.78 -12.86
CA LEU A 477 16.67 6.80 -13.26
C LEU A 477 17.51 7.74 -12.39
N ALA A 478 16.97 8.91 -12.03
CA ALA A 478 17.66 9.86 -11.15
C ALA A 478 17.72 9.36 -9.70
N THR A 479 16.62 8.84 -9.15
CA THR A 479 16.61 8.35 -7.76
C THR A 479 17.39 7.06 -7.56
N THR A 480 17.76 6.38 -8.64
CA THR A 480 18.62 5.18 -8.65
C THR A 480 20.05 5.46 -9.16
N SER A 481 20.46 6.71 -9.15
CA SER A 481 21.82 7.17 -9.44
C SER A 481 22.50 7.67 -8.15
N VAL A 482 23.81 7.84 -8.17
CA VAL A 482 24.53 8.61 -7.15
C VAL A 482 24.60 10.07 -7.59
N ALA A 483 24.96 10.97 -6.68
CA ALA A 483 24.90 12.41 -6.94
C ALA A 483 25.67 12.83 -8.22
N THR A 484 26.78 12.18 -8.49
CA THR A 484 27.71 12.57 -9.56
C THR A 484 27.62 11.72 -10.84
N ARG A 485 26.96 10.54 -10.81
CA ARG A 485 26.93 9.60 -11.95
C ARG A 485 25.81 8.57 -11.84
N THR A 486 25.64 7.80 -12.89
CA THR A 486 24.79 6.61 -12.90
C THR A 486 25.34 5.52 -11.98
N SER A 487 24.44 4.65 -11.51
CA SER A 487 24.81 3.48 -10.72
C SER A 487 24.05 2.23 -11.21
N PRO A 488 24.66 1.41 -12.08
CA PRO A 488 24.05 0.12 -12.48
C PRO A 488 23.69 -0.75 -11.29
N VAL A 489 24.48 -0.72 -10.21
CA VAL A 489 24.22 -1.48 -8.98
C VAL A 489 22.89 -1.05 -8.34
N LEU A 490 22.68 0.27 -8.14
CA LEU A 490 21.45 0.80 -7.57
C LEU A 490 20.25 0.58 -8.49
N ARG A 491 20.42 0.74 -9.81
CA ARG A 491 19.37 0.46 -10.80
C ARG A 491 18.98 -1.02 -10.80
N GLY A 492 19.97 -1.92 -10.79
CA GLY A 492 19.74 -3.36 -10.74
C GLY A 492 19.07 -3.80 -9.43
N LYS A 493 19.55 -3.27 -8.30
CA LYS A 493 18.90 -3.47 -6.98
C LYS A 493 17.45 -3.02 -7.00
N TRP A 494 17.18 -1.84 -7.54
CA TRP A 494 15.82 -1.30 -7.65
C TRP A 494 14.92 -2.21 -8.51
N VAL A 495 15.40 -2.71 -9.65
CA VAL A 495 14.63 -3.66 -10.48
C VAL A 495 14.32 -4.92 -9.68
N MET A 496 15.30 -5.47 -8.95
CA MET A 496 15.06 -6.65 -8.11
C MET A 496 14.03 -6.38 -7.02
N GLU A 497 14.15 -5.28 -6.28
CA GLU A 497 13.30 -4.98 -5.12
C GLU A 497 11.91 -4.48 -5.49
N GLN A 498 11.84 -3.54 -6.45
CA GLN A 498 10.57 -2.87 -6.76
C GLN A 498 9.76 -3.58 -7.86
N ILE A 499 10.42 -4.32 -8.75
CA ILE A 499 9.73 -5.03 -9.84
C ILE A 499 9.60 -6.52 -9.54
N LEU A 500 10.71 -7.18 -9.16
CA LEU A 500 10.75 -8.64 -8.98
C LEU A 500 10.47 -9.09 -7.53
N GLY A 501 10.41 -8.15 -6.56
CA GLY A 501 10.12 -8.45 -5.16
C GLY A 501 11.20 -9.23 -4.43
N THR A 502 12.45 -9.19 -4.92
CA THR A 502 13.60 -9.89 -4.30
C THR A 502 14.64 -8.89 -3.87
N SER A 503 15.01 -8.91 -2.59
CA SER A 503 16.08 -8.07 -2.07
C SER A 503 17.40 -8.85 -2.05
N PRO A 504 18.50 -8.27 -2.56
CA PRO A 504 19.83 -8.84 -2.32
C PRO A 504 20.13 -8.82 -0.81
N PRO A 505 20.99 -9.71 -0.31
CA PRO A 505 21.44 -9.65 1.06
C PRO A 505 22.14 -8.30 1.33
N PRO A 506 22.15 -7.83 2.60
CA PRO A 506 22.85 -6.60 2.96
C PRO A 506 24.33 -6.71 2.60
N PRO A 507 24.96 -5.63 2.12
CA PRO A 507 26.39 -5.62 1.81
C PRO A 507 27.21 -5.93 3.06
N PRO A 508 28.44 -6.48 2.91
CA PRO A 508 29.39 -6.60 4.00
C PRO A 508 29.63 -5.26 4.71
N PRO A 509 30.00 -5.28 6.00
CA PRO A 509 30.19 -4.04 6.78
C PRO A 509 31.23 -3.08 6.19
N VAL A 510 32.20 -3.60 5.47
CA VAL A 510 33.25 -2.81 4.80
C VAL A 510 33.21 -3.13 3.30
N VAL A 511 32.66 -2.20 2.52
CA VAL A 511 32.70 -2.23 1.05
C VAL A 511 33.64 -1.16 0.59
N ALA A 512 34.62 -1.53 -0.24
CA ALA A 512 35.48 -0.55 -0.90
C ALA A 512 34.63 0.31 -1.85
N GLU A 513 34.67 1.61 -1.72
CA GLU A 513 34.02 2.53 -2.64
C GLU A 513 34.61 2.39 -4.05
N LEU A 514 33.74 2.57 -5.06
CA LEU A 514 34.22 2.70 -6.43
C LEU A 514 34.97 4.03 -6.56
N THR A 515 36.05 4.01 -7.30
CA THR A 515 36.80 5.25 -7.59
C THR A 515 35.88 6.30 -8.22
N GLU A 516 35.96 7.53 -7.77
CA GLU A 516 35.31 8.70 -8.36
C GLU A 516 36.21 9.43 -9.36
N ASP A 517 37.38 8.88 -9.70
CA ASP A 517 38.31 9.47 -10.63
C ASP A 517 37.71 9.52 -12.05
N ALA A 518 37.39 10.72 -12.50
CA ALA A 518 36.76 10.95 -13.79
C ALA A 518 37.62 10.48 -14.98
N ALA A 519 38.94 10.55 -14.88
CA ALA A 519 39.86 10.12 -15.94
C ALA A 519 39.79 8.59 -16.12
N ILE A 520 39.73 7.84 -15.03
CA ILE A 520 39.59 6.38 -15.06
C ILE A 520 38.24 5.99 -15.65
N HIS A 521 37.17 6.72 -15.29
CA HIS A 521 35.85 6.49 -15.85
C HIS A 521 35.79 6.78 -17.35
N ASP A 522 36.43 7.81 -17.82
CA ASP A 522 36.48 8.19 -19.24
C ASP A 522 37.29 7.22 -20.10
N GLU A 523 38.27 6.53 -19.52
CA GLU A 523 39.14 5.58 -20.26
C GLU A 523 38.55 4.14 -20.25
N LEU A 524 38.06 3.67 -19.09
CA LEU A 524 37.68 2.26 -18.94
C LEU A 524 36.18 2.02 -19.15
N GLY A 525 35.35 3.06 -18.95
CA GLY A 525 33.90 2.91 -18.89
C GLY A 525 33.43 2.22 -17.62
N LEU A 526 32.20 2.51 -17.22
CA LEU A 526 31.64 2.05 -15.94
C LEU A 526 31.51 0.51 -15.83
N ARG A 527 31.21 -0.18 -16.93
CA ARG A 527 31.15 -1.65 -16.96
C ARG A 527 32.46 -2.28 -16.52
N LYS A 528 33.57 -1.84 -17.07
CA LYS A 528 34.89 -2.43 -16.77
C LYS A 528 35.31 -2.18 -15.32
N ILE A 529 35.01 -1.01 -14.80
CA ILE A 529 35.26 -0.67 -13.39
C ILE A 529 34.45 -1.59 -12.46
N LEU A 530 33.18 -1.85 -12.78
CA LEU A 530 32.32 -2.78 -12.02
C LEU A 530 32.84 -4.23 -12.12
N GLU A 531 33.32 -4.65 -13.29
CA GLU A 531 33.91 -5.98 -13.46
C GLU A 531 35.16 -6.18 -12.59
N LEU A 532 36.02 -5.16 -12.49
CA LEU A 532 37.18 -5.18 -11.60
C LEU A 532 36.77 -5.23 -10.11
N HIS A 533 35.77 -4.44 -9.74
CA HIS A 533 35.26 -4.41 -8.36
C HIS A 533 34.67 -5.76 -7.92
N ARG A 534 33.86 -6.40 -8.76
CA ARG A 534 33.19 -7.67 -8.45
C ARG A 534 34.08 -8.92 -8.57
N SER A 535 35.35 -8.78 -8.93
CA SER A 535 36.31 -9.91 -9.02
C SER A 535 36.51 -10.64 -7.68
N LYS A 536 36.16 -10.01 -6.54
CA LYS A 536 36.21 -10.63 -5.21
C LYS A 536 35.03 -11.60 -5.03
N PRO A 537 35.29 -12.85 -4.58
CA PRO A 537 34.26 -13.90 -4.45
C PRO A 537 33.06 -13.50 -3.59
N ASP A 538 33.27 -12.74 -2.52
CA ASP A 538 32.23 -12.27 -1.60
C ASP A 538 31.26 -11.26 -2.24
N CYS A 539 31.70 -10.51 -3.25
CA CYS A 539 30.91 -9.52 -3.97
C CYS A 539 30.17 -10.16 -5.17
N GLN A 540 30.77 -11.17 -5.78
CA GLN A 540 30.33 -11.76 -7.05
C GLN A 540 28.89 -12.29 -7.00
N SER A 541 28.51 -13.02 -5.95
CA SER A 541 27.20 -13.68 -5.84
C SER A 541 25.98 -12.74 -5.90
N CYS A 542 26.13 -11.50 -5.37
CA CYS A 542 25.11 -10.47 -5.41
C CYS A 542 25.16 -9.69 -6.71
N HIS A 543 26.36 -9.31 -7.15
CA HIS A 543 26.56 -8.49 -8.34
C HIS A 543 26.20 -9.21 -9.64
N GLU A 544 26.40 -10.53 -9.73
CA GLU A 544 25.94 -11.36 -10.87
C GLU A 544 24.43 -11.23 -11.15
N LYS A 545 23.62 -10.94 -10.11
CA LYS A 545 22.17 -10.77 -10.24
C LYS A 545 21.75 -9.35 -10.50
N MET A 546 22.41 -8.38 -9.86
CA MET A 546 22.04 -6.96 -9.90
C MET A 546 22.60 -6.24 -11.13
N ASP A 547 23.92 -6.38 -11.36
CA ASP A 547 24.62 -5.56 -12.34
C ASP A 547 24.07 -5.71 -13.76
N PRO A 548 23.75 -6.92 -14.27
CA PRO A 548 23.20 -7.05 -15.61
C PRO A 548 21.91 -6.25 -15.80
N LEU A 549 21.01 -6.27 -14.78
CA LEU A 549 19.72 -5.57 -14.84
C LEU A 549 19.93 -4.04 -14.91
N GLY A 550 20.90 -3.53 -14.14
CA GLY A 550 21.19 -2.11 -14.13
C GLY A 550 21.98 -1.65 -15.37
N LEU A 551 22.93 -2.47 -15.86
CA LEU A 551 23.66 -2.19 -17.09
C LEU A 551 22.73 -2.10 -18.31
N GLY A 552 21.65 -2.87 -18.33
CA GLY A 552 20.59 -2.76 -19.35
C GLY A 552 19.93 -1.38 -19.44
N LEU A 553 20.10 -0.54 -18.44
CA LEU A 553 19.57 0.83 -18.39
C LEU A 553 20.67 1.91 -18.54
N GLU A 554 21.92 1.55 -18.82
CA GLU A 554 23.06 2.48 -18.78
C GLU A 554 23.07 3.49 -19.92
N ASN A 555 22.34 3.24 -21.00
CA ASN A 555 22.06 4.23 -22.03
C ASN A 555 21.27 5.45 -21.53
N PHE A 556 20.63 5.36 -20.37
CA PHE A 556 20.09 6.53 -19.70
C PHE A 556 21.11 7.09 -18.72
N ASP A 557 21.43 8.38 -18.84
CA ASP A 557 22.32 9.07 -17.89
C ASP A 557 21.66 9.22 -16.49
N ALA A 558 22.33 9.90 -15.58
CA ALA A 558 21.83 10.11 -14.22
C ALA A 558 20.55 10.98 -14.20
N THR A 559 20.36 11.84 -15.18
CA THR A 559 19.22 12.74 -15.30
C THR A 559 18.02 12.12 -16.07
N GLY A 560 18.20 10.92 -16.59
CA GLY A 560 17.20 10.22 -17.42
C GLY A 560 17.25 10.56 -18.90
N LYS A 561 18.23 11.31 -19.39
CA LYS A 561 18.45 11.56 -20.81
C LYS A 561 19.14 10.37 -21.47
N TRP A 562 18.85 10.18 -22.76
CA TRP A 562 19.50 9.12 -23.54
C TRP A 562 20.94 9.49 -23.93
N ARG A 563 21.86 8.52 -23.84
CA ARG A 563 23.25 8.64 -24.29
C ARG A 563 23.74 7.34 -24.94
N SER A 564 24.68 7.43 -25.87
CA SER A 564 25.33 6.28 -26.51
C SER A 564 26.73 6.00 -25.99
N THR A 565 27.33 6.96 -25.30
CA THR A 565 28.68 6.86 -24.75
C THR A 565 28.72 7.26 -23.28
N TYR A 566 29.67 6.70 -22.54
CA TYR A 566 30.07 7.14 -21.21
C TYR A 566 31.48 7.72 -21.34
N GLY A 567 31.65 9.05 -21.22
CA GLY A 567 32.87 9.70 -21.65
C GLY A 567 33.15 9.40 -23.14
N ARG A 568 34.32 8.80 -23.42
CA ARG A 568 34.71 8.39 -24.78
C ARG A 568 34.35 6.94 -25.13
N VAL A 569 33.90 6.16 -24.17
CA VAL A 569 33.65 4.74 -24.33
C VAL A 569 32.20 4.49 -24.77
N PRO A 570 31.94 3.73 -25.87
CA PRO A 570 30.62 3.29 -26.23
C PRO A 570 29.99 2.47 -25.11
N ILE A 571 28.69 2.70 -24.84
CA ILE A 571 27.96 1.98 -23.80
C ILE A 571 27.59 0.59 -24.32
N ASP A 572 28.06 -0.44 -23.62
CA ASP A 572 27.58 -1.79 -23.73
C ASP A 572 26.47 -2.03 -22.69
N ALA A 573 25.21 -1.98 -23.13
CA ALA A 573 24.03 -2.21 -22.29
C ALA A 573 23.56 -3.68 -22.35
N SER A 574 24.40 -4.61 -22.82
CA SER A 574 24.06 -6.04 -22.81
C SER A 574 24.07 -6.60 -21.37
N GLY A 575 23.30 -7.64 -21.14
CA GLY A 575 23.27 -8.34 -19.86
C GLY A 575 22.98 -9.82 -20.02
N VAL A 576 23.39 -10.59 -19.01
CA VAL A 576 23.05 -12.01 -18.89
C VAL A 576 22.45 -12.21 -17.49
N THR A 577 21.21 -12.67 -17.42
CA THR A 577 20.55 -12.96 -16.14
C THR A 577 21.20 -14.15 -15.44
N ALA A 578 20.91 -14.36 -14.15
CA ALA A 578 21.47 -15.46 -13.37
C ALA A 578 21.10 -16.87 -13.93
N ASP A 579 19.99 -16.96 -14.65
CA ASP A 579 19.52 -18.18 -15.37
C ASP A 579 20.05 -18.28 -16.81
N GLY A 580 20.95 -17.36 -17.22
CA GLY A 580 21.66 -17.42 -18.51
C GLY A 580 20.92 -16.77 -19.68
N GLN A 581 19.81 -16.08 -19.49
CA GLN A 581 19.13 -15.37 -20.57
C GLN A 581 19.89 -14.10 -20.96
N LYS A 582 20.19 -13.96 -22.25
CA LYS A 582 20.88 -12.78 -22.80
C LYS A 582 19.87 -11.72 -23.22
N PHE A 583 20.21 -10.47 -23.01
CA PHE A 583 19.42 -9.31 -23.45
C PHE A 583 20.32 -8.12 -23.75
N GLU A 584 19.76 -7.16 -24.47
CA GLU A 584 20.45 -5.92 -24.82
C GLU A 584 19.54 -4.72 -24.59
N GLY A 585 20.05 -3.78 -23.83
CA GLY A 585 19.43 -2.49 -23.54
C GLY A 585 18.07 -2.57 -22.83
N PRO A 586 17.37 -1.42 -22.70
CA PRO A 586 16.09 -1.37 -21.99
C PRO A 586 15.01 -2.24 -22.59
N VAL A 587 14.96 -2.37 -23.94
CA VAL A 587 13.95 -3.17 -24.65
C VAL A 587 14.14 -4.67 -24.34
N GLY A 588 15.38 -5.13 -24.35
CA GLY A 588 15.72 -6.51 -23.99
C GLY A 588 15.38 -6.80 -22.54
N LEU A 589 15.75 -5.90 -21.64
CA LEU A 589 15.43 -6.02 -20.21
C LEU A 589 13.92 -6.12 -19.94
N LYS A 590 13.11 -5.25 -20.57
CA LYS A 590 11.63 -5.30 -20.43
C LYS A 590 11.06 -6.65 -20.86
N LYS A 591 11.57 -7.23 -21.96
CA LYS A 591 11.14 -8.54 -22.43
C LYS A 591 11.45 -9.66 -21.42
N ILE A 592 12.61 -9.60 -20.78
CA ILE A 592 12.98 -10.53 -19.71
C ILE A 592 12.02 -10.36 -18.53
N LEU A 593 11.80 -9.13 -18.06
CA LEU A 593 10.92 -8.85 -16.92
C LEU A 593 9.47 -9.33 -17.16
N ILE A 594 8.93 -9.14 -18.35
CA ILE A 594 7.57 -9.63 -18.67
C ILE A 594 7.45 -11.16 -18.60
N ARG A 595 8.54 -11.91 -18.82
CA ARG A 595 8.54 -13.37 -18.61
C ARG A 595 8.43 -13.76 -17.15
N GLU A 596 8.92 -12.91 -16.24
CA GLU A 596 8.85 -13.06 -14.78
C GLU A 596 7.49 -12.60 -14.18
N ARG A 597 6.42 -12.69 -14.95
CA ARG A 597 5.10 -12.17 -14.59
C ARG A 597 4.54 -12.72 -13.28
N GLU A 598 4.90 -13.93 -12.89
CA GLU A 598 4.48 -14.52 -11.59
C GLU A 598 5.14 -13.78 -10.42
N ARG A 599 6.41 -13.43 -10.55
CA ARG A 599 7.14 -12.64 -9.55
C ARG A 599 6.62 -11.21 -9.50
N ILE A 600 6.29 -10.63 -10.65
CA ILE A 600 5.66 -9.29 -10.73
C ILE A 600 4.29 -9.32 -10.05
N ALA A 601 3.44 -10.33 -10.33
CA ALA A 601 2.16 -10.49 -9.67
C ALA A 601 2.32 -10.54 -8.15
N ARG A 602 3.22 -11.38 -7.67
CA ARG A 602 3.53 -11.53 -6.24
C ARG A 602 3.98 -10.22 -5.60
N ASN A 603 4.87 -9.47 -6.25
CA ASN A 603 5.36 -8.20 -5.74
C ASN A 603 4.26 -7.15 -5.70
N LEU A 604 3.47 -6.99 -6.78
CA LEU A 604 2.33 -6.09 -6.84
C LEU A 604 1.30 -6.40 -5.75
N SER A 605 0.93 -7.68 -5.60
CA SER A 605 0.03 -8.13 -4.54
C SER A 605 0.55 -7.78 -3.15
N SER A 606 1.83 -8.02 -2.90
CA SER A 606 2.45 -7.74 -1.61
C SER A 606 2.52 -6.24 -1.30
N LYS A 607 2.96 -5.43 -2.26
CA LYS A 607 3.07 -3.97 -2.10
C LYS A 607 1.69 -3.33 -1.90
N MET A 608 0.72 -3.68 -2.75
CA MET A 608 -0.61 -3.06 -2.70
C MET A 608 -1.41 -3.50 -1.48
N LEU A 609 -1.35 -4.78 -1.09
CA LEU A 609 -1.99 -5.26 0.13
C LEU A 609 -1.37 -4.63 1.38
N SER A 610 -0.05 -4.52 1.46
CA SER A 610 0.65 -3.85 2.56
C SER A 610 0.25 -2.38 2.68
N TYR A 611 0.15 -1.66 1.56
CA TYR A 611 -0.30 -0.28 1.51
C TYR A 611 -1.76 -0.15 1.97
N ALA A 612 -2.67 -0.96 1.44
CA ALA A 612 -4.09 -0.93 1.77
C ALA A 612 -4.36 -1.21 3.26
N LEU A 613 -3.63 -2.18 3.84
CA LEU A 613 -3.74 -2.53 5.26
C LEU A 613 -3.00 -1.54 6.18
N GLY A 614 -2.06 -0.74 5.64
CA GLY A 614 -1.23 0.18 6.44
C GLY A 614 -0.36 -0.52 7.46
N ARG A 615 0.11 -1.73 7.15
CA ARG A 615 1.03 -2.53 7.97
C ARG A 615 1.88 -3.45 7.13
N SER A 616 2.99 -3.90 7.68
CA SER A 616 3.75 -5.00 7.10
C SER A 616 2.89 -6.27 7.04
N LEU A 617 3.08 -7.04 5.98
CA LEU A 617 2.36 -8.30 5.81
C LEU A 617 2.84 -9.34 6.81
N LEU A 618 1.91 -10.14 7.28
CA LEU A 618 2.13 -11.26 8.17
C LEU A 618 2.08 -12.57 7.38
N PHE A 619 2.61 -13.63 7.96
CA PHE A 619 2.51 -14.96 7.37
C PHE A 619 1.04 -15.37 7.11
N THR A 620 0.15 -14.97 8.00
CA THR A 620 -1.30 -15.23 7.88
C THR A 620 -1.99 -14.54 6.70
N ASP A 621 -1.33 -13.56 6.05
CA ASP A 621 -1.84 -12.93 4.83
C ASP A 621 -1.54 -13.74 3.56
N GLU A 622 -0.72 -14.80 3.66
CA GLU A 622 -0.30 -15.63 2.51
C GLU A 622 -1.46 -16.19 1.66
N PRO A 623 -2.57 -16.67 2.23
CA PRO A 623 -3.71 -17.11 1.42
C PRO A 623 -4.33 -15.99 0.59
N ALA A 624 -4.41 -14.77 1.15
CA ALA A 624 -4.91 -13.61 0.42
C ALA A 624 -3.96 -13.22 -0.71
N LEU A 625 -2.64 -13.24 -0.46
CA LEU A 625 -1.63 -12.97 -1.48
C LEU A 625 -1.73 -13.94 -2.65
N ARG A 626 -1.83 -15.25 -2.40
CA ARG A 626 -1.98 -16.25 -3.46
C ARG A 626 -3.24 -16.03 -4.30
N HIS A 627 -4.34 -15.69 -3.64
CA HIS A 627 -5.58 -15.36 -4.34
C HIS A 627 -5.42 -14.14 -5.25
N LEU A 628 -4.73 -13.10 -4.77
CA LEU A 628 -4.44 -11.88 -5.53
C LEU A 628 -3.47 -12.14 -6.69
N ASP A 629 -2.44 -12.96 -6.49
CA ASP A 629 -1.52 -13.39 -7.54
C ASP A 629 -2.27 -14.12 -8.67
N ASP A 630 -3.12 -15.09 -8.29
CA ASP A 630 -3.98 -15.82 -9.22
C ASP A 630 -4.95 -14.89 -9.96
N CYS A 631 -5.51 -13.89 -9.27
CA CYS A 631 -6.39 -12.88 -9.88
C CYS A 631 -5.65 -12.10 -10.97
N LEU A 632 -4.45 -11.60 -10.70
CA LEU A 632 -3.63 -10.88 -11.68
C LEU A 632 -3.31 -11.76 -12.89
N LEU A 633 -2.84 -12.98 -12.65
CA LEU A 633 -2.40 -13.90 -13.71
C LEU A 633 -3.56 -14.35 -14.62
N ARG A 634 -4.74 -14.60 -14.06
CA ARG A 634 -5.92 -15.07 -14.81
C ARG A 634 -6.66 -13.94 -15.53
N ASN A 635 -6.58 -12.71 -15.01
CA ASN A 635 -7.32 -11.55 -15.54
C ASN A 635 -6.43 -10.56 -16.30
N ASN A 636 -5.35 -11.03 -16.90
CA ASN A 636 -4.44 -10.20 -17.70
C ASN A 636 -3.97 -8.93 -16.96
N PHE A 637 -3.66 -9.06 -15.68
CA PHE A 637 -3.21 -7.96 -14.81
C PHE A 637 -4.19 -6.78 -14.76
N ASN A 638 -5.49 -7.05 -14.80
CA ASN A 638 -6.51 -6.02 -14.73
C ASN A 638 -6.51 -5.34 -13.35
N PRO A 639 -6.25 -4.02 -13.24
CA PRO A 639 -6.15 -3.31 -11.97
C PRO A 639 -7.48 -3.22 -11.22
N GLU A 640 -8.61 -3.04 -11.91
CA GLU A 640 -9.92 -2.91 -11.30
C GLU A 640 -10.32 -4.21 -10.58
N LEU A 641 -10.23 -5.35 -11.30
CA LEU A 641 -10.54 -6.66 -10.72
C LEU A 641 -9.60 -7.00 -9.57
N PHE A 642 -8.32 -6.66 -9.70
CA PHE A 642 -7.34 -6.87 -8.66
C PHE A 642 -7.67 -6.07 -7.39
N ILE A 643 -8.02 -4.78 -7.51
CA ILE A 643 -8.39 -3.94 -6.37
C ILE A 643 -9.70 -4.43 -5.73
N ILE A 644 -10.68 -4.87 -6.52
CA ILE A 644 -11.92 -5.49 -6.03
C ILE A 644 -11.60 -6.72 -5.17
N GLU A 645 -10.77 -7.64 -5.66
CA GLU A 645 -10.41 -8.85 -4.91
C GLU A 645 -9.57 -8.51 -3.66
N LEU A 646 -8.75 -7.45 -3.72
CA LEU A 646 -7.99 -6.98 -2.57
C LEU A 646 -8.90 -6.48 -1.46
N VAL A 647 -9.88 -5.63 -1.75
CA VAL A 647 -10.80 -5.09 -0.73
C VAL A 647 -11.78 -6.13 -0.21
N LYS A 648 -12.05 -7.19 -0.96
CA LYS A 648 -12.83 -8.36 -0.52
C LYS A 648 -12.00 -9.35 0.29
N SER A 649 -10.68 -9.21 0.30
CA SER A 649 -9.78 -10.16 0.95
C SER A 649 -10.00 -10.21 2.46
N TYR A 650 -9.75 -11.40 3.03
CA TYR A 650 -9.93 -11.65 4.46
C TYR A 650 -9.21 -10.64 5.37
N PRO A 651 -7.93 -10.29 5.16
CA PRO A 651 -7.25 -9.30 5.99
C PRO A 651 -7.81 -7.87 5.85
N PHE A 652 -8.51 -7.55 4.75
CA PHE A 652 -9.13 -6.24 4.57
C PHE A 652 -10.51 -6.13 5.22
N THR A 653 -11.29 -7.21 5.27
CA THR A 653 -12.67 -7.23 5.76
C THR A 653 -12.82 -7.77 7.18
N MET A 654 -11.80 -8.44 7.70
CA MET A 654 -11.81 -9.06 9.03
C MET A 654 -10.70 -8.49 9.91
N LYS A 655 -10.85 -8.65 11.23
CA LYS A 655 -9.85 -8.30 12.24
C LYS A 655 -9.93 -9.21 13.46
N ILE A 656 -8.92 -9.15 14.34
CA ILE A 656 -8.83 -9.91 15.59
C ILE A 656 -8.27 -9.01 16.69
N ASN A 657 -8.72 -9.23 17.91
CA ASN A 657 -8.24 -8.53 19.11
C ASN A 657 -6.89 -9.09 19.62
N ASP A 658 -6.17 -8.30 20.41
CA ASP A 658 -4.89 -8.68 21.01
C ASP A 658 -4.98 -9.78 22.10
N PHE A 659 -6.16 -10.09 22.58
CA PHE A 659 -6.33 -11.00 23.72
C PHE A 659 -5.86 -12.44 23.44
N GLU A 660 -5.74 -12.85 22.18
CA GLU A 660 -5.34 -14.20 21.79
C GLU A 660 -3.83 -14.38 21.55
N THR A 661 -3.02 -13.33 21.55
CA THR A 661 -1.56 -13.45 21.36
C THR A 661 -0.79 -13.74 22.67
N LYS A 662 -1.48 -14.00 23.78
CA LYS A 662 -0.88 -14.37 25.07
C LYS A 662 -0.74 -15.87 25.29
N VAL A 663 -0.86 -16.69 24.23
CA VAL A 663 -0.59 -18.14 24.32
C VAL A 663 0.76 -18.49 23.73
#